data_6328b1c4bca29e74fa2979862b1b79a5
#
_entry.id   6328b1c4bca29e74fa2979862b1b79a5
#
_cell.length_a   1.000
_cell.length_b   1.000
_cell.length_c   1.000
_cell.angle_alpha   90.00
_cell.angle_beta   90.00
_cell.angle_gamma   90.00
#
_symmetry.space_group_name_H-M   'P 1'
#
loop_
_entity.id
_entity.type
_entity.pdbx_description
1 polymer ?
#
loop_
_entity_poly.entity_id
_entity_poly.type
_entity_poly.pdbx_seq_one_letter_code
_entity_poly.pdbx_strand_id
1 'polypeptide(L)'
;MEEKFKEIAEELFTRSMAESEMRSAPYEFPEDSPIEQLEERRHRLERQISQDIKLEPEILLRAKQDFMKIDSAADLELMKEKSVDAVDNGIKERELPMEREYQRVSISGEEKCGVPFTDLVDAAKCVVKALFIREKYISRSLQSFCKTTAHALQDLGLKPLDLEIYDKFPETPVDVDAPVHPPVSETHPYENLDPKSLPSDTEYSCKMVDGVMHVYTKNTTEKSTLLDLPYPDLKEYIADMNVMMALIINGPVKSFCYRRLQYLSSKYQMHILLNEMKELAAQKKVPHRDFYNIRKVDTHIHASSCMNQKHLLRFIKRAMKKYPGEIVHIERGRGQTLKEVFETMNLTAFDLSVDTLDMHADRNTFHRFDKFNAKYNPIGESILREIFIKTDNCVEGKYFAHIVKEVMYDLEESKYQNSELRLSIYGRSRDEWTKLAQWAVKHRVYSDNVRWLVQVPRLFDVYHTKKQLANFQEMLENIFLPLFEATINPQDHPELHLFLEHVVGFDSVDDESKPEHHIFNLDSPLPANWRDEDNPPYSYYLYYTYANMTVLNHLRRRRGFHTFVLRPHCGEAGPIHHLVSGFMLSENISHGLLLRKAPVLQYLYYLAQIGIAMSPLSNNSLFLSYHRNPLPEYLSRGLMVSLSTDDPLQFHFTKEPLMEEYSIATQVWKLSSCDMCELARNSVLMSGFSHKAKSYWLGPNYYKEGPESNDIRRSNLPDIRVAYRSETLVEELQLITHAVRTEELETIREEDALNMGPLPECH
;
A
#
# COMPACT_ATOMS: atom_id res chain seq x y z
N MET A 1 49.07 1.59 -31.69
CA MET A 1 47.90 1.74 -30.74
C MET A 1 46.99 2.88 -31.19
N GLU A 2 47.52 4.03 -31.55
CA GLU A 2 46.73 5.19 -32.02
C GLU A 2 45.91 4.89 -33.30
N GLU A 3 46.49 4.14 -34.29
CA GLU A 3 45.75 3.78 -35.51
C GLU A 3 44.54 2.88 -35.23
N LYS A 4 44.64 1.90 -34.32
CA LYS A 4 43.52 1.06 -33.92
C LYS A 4 42.38 1.85 -33.21
N PHE A 5 42.74 2.86 -32.42
CA PHE A 5 41.75 3.72 -31.79
C PHE A 5 41.07 4.63 -32.81
N LYS A 6 41.79 5.04 -33.86
CA LYS A 6 41.24 5.85 -34.94
C LYS A 6 40.26 5.04 -35.80
N GLU A 7 40.62 3.78 -36.17
CA GLU A 7 39.72 2.88 -36.87
C GLU A 7 38.42 2.59 -36.06
N ILE A 8 38.54 2.29 -34.79
CA ILE A 8 37.34 2.06 -33.90
C ILE A 8 36.50 3.32 -33.78
N ALA A 9 37.12 4.50 -33.72
CA ALA A 9 36.39 5.75 -33.66
C ALA A 9 35.66 6.06 -34.98
N GLU A 10 36.29 5.79 -36.11
CA GLU A 10 35.68 5.96 -37.44
C GLU A 10 34.54 4.95 -37.66
N GLU A 11 34.71 3.70 -37.21
CA GLU A 11 33.65 2.68 -37.27
C GLU A 11 32.45 3.03 -36.39
N LEU A 12 32.67 3.52 -35.15
CA LEU A 12 31.61 4.00 -34.24
C LEU A 12 30.92 5.26 -34.79
N PHE A 13 31.70 6.16 -35.45
CA PHE A 13 31.13 7.36 -36.03
C PHE A 13 30.28 7.04 -37.26
N THR A 14 30.73 6.14 -38.12
CA THR A 14 29.96 5.68 -39.29
C THR A 14 28.67 4.96 -38.87
N ARG A 15 28.74 4.15 -37.81
CA ARG A 15 27.58 3.47 -37.24
C ARG A 15 26.59 4.44 -36.59
N SER A 16 27.10 5.45 -35.88
CA SER A 16 26.30 6.52 -35.29
C SER A 16 25.62 7.40 -36.35
N MET A 17 26.31 7.67 -37.46
CA MET A 17 25.73 8.42 -38.59
C MET A 17 24.64 7.61 -39.29
N ALA A 18 24.85 6.31 -39.55
CA ALA A 18 23.86 5.43 -40.14
C ALA A 18 22.61 5.27 -39.23
N GLU A 19 22.83 5.17 -37.90
CA GLU A 19 21.72 5.16 -36.92
C GLU A 19 21.01 6.54 -36.82
N SER A 20 21.74 7.63 -37.02
CA SER A 20 21.19 8.99 -37.06
C SER A 20 20.38 9.24 -38.33
N GLU A 21 20.82 8.76 -39.47
CA GLU A 21 20.06 8.83 -40.72
C GLU A 21 18.77 7.99 -40.66
N MET A 22 18.80 6.80 -40.01
CA MET A 22 17.60 6.02 -39.75
C MET A 22 16.65 6.67 -38.77
N ARG A 23 17.15 7.53 -37.87
CA ARG A 23 16.32 8.27 -36.90
C ARG A 23 15.83 9.62 -37.42
N SER A 24 16.41 10.16 -38.48
CA SER A 24 16.01 11.43 -39.07
C SER A 24 14.98 11.28 -40.22
N ALA A 25 14.61 10.08 -40.60
CA ALA A 25 13.45 9.84 -41.44
C ALA A 25 12.20 10.37 -40.69
N PRO A 26 11.29 11.10 -41.35
CA PRO A 26 10.04 11.44 -40.74
C PRO A 26 9.42 10.15 -40.22
N TYR A 27 9.00 10.15 -38.96
CA TYR A 27 8.44 9.00 -38.28
C TYR A 27 7.25 8.51 -39.12
N GLU A 28 7.50 7.54 -39.96
CA GLU A 28 6.42 6.80 -40.62
C GLU A 28 5.79 5.96 -39.51
N PHE A 29 4.57 6.33 -39.16
CA PHE A 29 3.74 5.47 -38.34
C PHE A 29 3.67 4.13 -39.06
N PRO A 30 4.06 3.01 -38.42
CA PRO A 30 3.82 1.71 -39.01
C PRO A 30 2.33 1.62 -39.38
N GLU A 31 2.02 1.13 -40.58
CA GLU A 31 0.62 0.97 -41.05
C GLU A 31 -0.24 0.26 -40.02
N ASP A 32 0.36 -0.67 -39.24
CA ASP A 32 -0.27 -1.32 -38.09
C ASP A 32 0.38 -0.82 -36.79
N SER A 33 -0.42 -0.29 -35.89
CA SER A 33 0.05 0.05 -34.55
C SER A 33 0.50 -1.22 -33.80
N PRO A 34 1.43 -1.12 -32.83
CA PRO A 34 1.79 -2.27 -31.98
C PRO A 34 0.59 -2.95 -31.30
N ILE A 35 -0.50 -2.21 -31.11
CA ILE A 35 -1.75 -2.72 -30.54
C ILE A 35 -2.49 -3.55 -31.58
N GLU A 36 -2.60 -3.08 -32.83
CA GLU A 36 -3.22 -3.80 -33.92
C GLU A 36 -2.47 -5.09 -34.24
N GLN A 37 -1.13 -5.08 -34.18
CA GLN A 37 -0.32 -6.29 -34.32
C GLN A 37 -0.54 -7.30 -33.19
N LEU A 38 -0.79 -6.83 -31.95
CA LEU A 38 -1.14 -7.69 -30.83
C LEU A 38 -2.56 -8.25 -30.98
N GLU A 39 -3.52 -7.45 -31.45
CA GLU A 39 -4.87 -7.90 -31.73
C GLU A 39 -4.91 -8.88 -32.90
N GLU A 40 -4.15 -8.65 -33.96
CA GLU A 40 -4.01 -9.63 -35.06
C GLU A 40 -3.38 -10.94 -34.61
N ARG A 41 -2.35 -10.91 -33.75
CA ARG A 41 -1.79 -12.12 -33.13
C ARG A 41 -2.81 -12.85 -32.28
N ARG A 42 -3.58 -12.12 -31.50
CA ARG A 42 -4.70 -12.66 -30.69
C ARG A 42 -5.75 -13.32 -31.57
N HIS A 43 -6.19 -12.66 -32.62
CA HIS A 43 -7.16 -13.22 -33.59
C HIS A 43 -6.61 -14.40 -34.38
N ARG A 44 -5.30 -14.44 -34.68
CA ARG A 44 -4.68 -15.64 -35.30
C ARG A 44 -4.67 -16.82 -34.34
N LEU A 45 -4.31 -16.59 -33.08
CA LEU A 45 -4.37 -17.59 -32.01
C LEU A 45 -5.79 -18.10 -31.76
N GLU A 46 -6.77 -17.20 -31.70
CA GLU A 46 -8.18 -17.55 -31.55
C GLU A 46 -8.70 -18.39 -32.74
N ARG A 47 -8.28 -18.06 -33.98
CA ARG A 47 -8.59 -18.87 -35.18
C ARG A 47 -7.90 -20.24 -35.16
N GLN A 48 -6.65 -20.31 -34.72
CA GLN A 48 -5.93 -21.59 -34.58
C GLN A 48 -6.57 -22.46 -33.49
N ILE A 49 -6.89 -21.91 -32.34
CA ILE A 49 -7.58 -22.63 -31.26
C ILE A 49 -8.95 -23.12 -31.74
N SER A 50 -9.69 -22.30 -32.52
CA SER A 50 -10.98 -22.67 -33.08
C SER A 50 -10.87 -23.73 -34.17
N GLN A 51 -9.71 -23.86 -34.85
CA GLN A 51 -9.46 -24.90 -35.86
C GLN A 51 -8.98 -26.23 -35.24
N ASP A 52 -8.23 -26.13 -34.12
CA ASP A 52 -7.71 -27.31 -33.42
C ASP A 52 -8.74 -27.97 -32.49
N ILE A 53 -9.74 -27.22 -32.03
CA ILE A 53 -10.90 -27.76 -31.31
C ILE A 53 -11.93 -28.21 -32.34
N LYS A 54 -11.88 -29.46 -32.74
CA LYS A 54 -12.99 -30.12 -33.44
C LYS A 54 -14.18 -30.30 -32.49
N LEU A 55 -14.91 -29.22 -32.24
CA LEU A 55 -16.21 -29.30 -31.60
C LEU A 55 -17.18 -29.89 -32.62
N GLU A 56 -17.85 -30.97 -32.22
CA GLU A 56 -18.90 -31.55 -33.07
C GLU A 56 -19.94 -30.48 -33.44
N PRO A 57 -20.40 -30.44 -34.70
CA PRO A 57 -21.32 -29.41 -35.19
C PRO A 57 -22.59 -29.24 -34.34
N GLU A 58 -23.05 -30.29 -33.67
CA GLU A 58 -24.20 -30.27 -32.78
C GLU A 58 -24.03 -29.43 -31.52
N ILE A 59 -22.82 -29.37 -30.96
CA ILE A 59 -22.52 -28.56 -29.77
C ILE A 59 -22.49 -27.06 -30.12
N LEU A 60 -21.98 -26.74 -31.32
CA LEU A 60 -21.98 -25.37 -31.84
C LEU A 60 -23.40 -24.90 -32.21
N LEU A 61 -24.26 -25.80 -32.67
CA LEU A 61 -25.66 -25.49 -33.00
C LEU A 61 -26.48 -25.25 -31.71
N ARG A 62 -26.29 -26.06 -30.67
CA ARG A 62 -26.92 -25.87 -29.35
C ARG A 62 -26.47 -24.56 -28.71
N ALA A 63 -25.19 -24.27 -28.69
CA ALA A 63 -24.67 -23.01 -28.15
C ALA A 63 -25.23 -21.79 -28.90
N LYS A 64 -25.36 -21.85 -30.23
CA LYS A 64 -26.01 -20.80 -31.02
C LYS A 64 -27.52 -20.69 -30.77
N GLN A 65 -28.20 -21.80 -30.56
CA GLN A 65 -29.64 -21.79 -30.27
C GLN A 65 -29.94 -21.26 -28.87
N ASP A 66 -29.09 -21.57 -27.89
CA ASP A 66 -29.20 -21.03 -26.55
C ASP A 66 -28.85 -19.53 -26.49
N PHE A 67 -27.91 -19.07 -27.33
CA PHE A 67 -27.61 -17.64 -27.48
C PHE A 67 -28.75 -16.85 -28.15
N MET A 68 -29.43 -17.42 -29.12
CA MET A 68 -30.57 -16.76 -29.77
C MET A 68 -31.86 -16.76 -28.93
N LYS A 69 -31.99 -17.62 -27.93
CA LYS A 69 -33.10 -17.61 -26.98
C LYS A 69 -33.08 -16.47 -25.96
N ILE A 70 -31.95 -15.84 -25.78
CA ILE A 70 -31.75 -14.74 -24.79
C ILE A 70 -32.17 -13.37 -25.36
N ASP A 71 -32.29 -13.21 -26.67
CA ASP A 71 -32.53 -11.92 -27.32
C ASP A 71 -34.01 -11.61 -27.68
N SER A 72 -34.97 -12.44 -27.29
CA SER A 72 -36.36 -12.12 -27.53
C SER A 72 -37.00 -11.42 -26.31
N ALA A 73 -37.48 -10.21 -26.51
CA ALA A 73 -38.19 -9.42 -25.49
C ALA A 73 -39.40 -10.11 -24.87
N ALA A 74 -39.91 -11.16 -25.52
CA ALA A 74 -41.02 -12.00 -25.07
C ALA A 74 -40.65 -12.87 -23.85
N ASP A 75 -39.39 -13.32 -23.74
CA ASP A 75 -38.95 -14.14 -22.61
C ASP A 75 -38.73 -13.31 -21.33
N LEU A 76 -38.51 -12.00 -21.45
CA LEU A 76 -38.42 -11.07 -20.31
C LEU A 76 -39.79 -10.83 -19.64
N GLU A 77 -40.90 -10.86 -20.41
CA GLU A 77 -42.25 -10.75 -19.87
C GLU A 77 -42.71 -12.06 -19.23
N LEU A 78 -42.35 -13.21 -19.78
CA LEU A 78 -42.69 -14.52 -19.20
C LEU A 78 -41.95 -14.77 -17.86
N MET A 79 -40.75 -14.21 -17.67
CA MET A 79 -40.06 -14.25 -16.39
C MET A 79 -40.66 -13.29 -15.36
N LYS A 80 -41.26 -12.17 -15.79
CA LYS A 80 -41.99 -11.25 -14.89
C LYS A 80 -43.31 -11.84 -14.43
N GLU A 81 -44.05 -12.53 -15.27
CA GLU A 81 -45.31 -13.17 -14.86
C GLU A 81 -45.10 -14.36 -13.91
N LYS A 82 -44.00 -15.12 -14.02
CA LYS A 82 -43.66 -16.19 -13.08
C LYS A 82 -43.17 -15.69 -11.70
N SER A 83 -42.77 -14.44 -11.58
CA SER A 83 -42.37 -13.85 -10.30
C SER A 83 -43.53 -13.26 -9.50
N VAL A 84 -44.69 -13.03 -10.12
CA VAL A 84 -45.85 -12.42 -9.44
C VAL A 84 -46.74 -13.49 -8.80
N ASP A 85 -46.78 -14.72 -9.31
CA ASP A 85 -47.59 -15.80 -8.72
C ASP A 85 -46.96 -16.53 -7.53
N ALA A 86 -45.74 -16.17 -7.15
CA ALA A 86 -45.02 -16.80 -6.03
C ALA A 86 -45.16 -16.05 -4.66
N VAL A 87 -45.95 -14.98 -4.61
CA VAL A 87 -46.00 -14.07 -3.43
C VAL A 87 -47.11 -14.46 -2.42
N ASP A 88 -47.97 -15.44 -2.71
CA ASP A 88 -49.16 -15.70 -1.86
C ASP A 88 -49.16 -17.05 -1.11
N ASN A 89 -48.01 -17.70 -0.93
CA ASN A 89 -47.91 -18.84 -0.02
C ASN A 89 -46.72 -18.69 0.89
N GLY A 90 -46.98 -18.39 2.15
CA GLY A 90 -46.03 -18.20 3.25
C GLY A 90 -44.97 -19.29 3.44
N ILE A 91 -44.09 -19.44 2.49
CA ILE A 91 -42.88 -20.24 2.56
C ILE A 91 -41.76 -19.29 2.84
N LYS A 92 -41.12 -19.44 4.00
CA LYS A 92 -39.83 -18.84 4.34
C LYS A 92 -38.96 -18.78 3.10
N GLU A 93 -38.56 -17.59 2.68
CA GLU A 93 -37.54 -17.40 1.65
C GLU A 93 -36.35 -18.31 1.99
N ARG A 94 -36.26 -19.43 1.32
CA ARG A 94 -34.97 -20.10 1.15
C ARG A 94 -34.15 -19.12 0.33
N GLU A 95 -33.15 -18.53 0.92
CA GLU A 95 -32.09 -17.87 0.18
C GLU A 95 -31.73 -18.79 -0.99
N LEU A 96 -32.06 -18.35 -2.19
CA LEU A 96 -31.62 -19.01 -3.43
C LEU A 96 -30.09 -19.05 -3.30
N PRO A 97 -29.43 -20.21 -3.43
CA PRO A 97 -27.99 -20.27 -3.43
C PRO A 97 -27.51 -19.30 -4.50
N MET A 98 -26.86 -18.21 -4.08
CA MET A 98 -26.21 -17.29 -5.01
C MET A 98 -25.41 -18.13 -6.00
N GLU A 99 -25.54 -17.87 -7.29
CA GLU A 99 -24.79 -18.56 -8.34
C GLU A 99 -23.27 -18.36 -8.14
N ARG A 100 -22.71 -19.08 -7.17
CA ARG A 100 -21.26 -19.17 -6.93
C ARG A 100 -20.58 -20.07 -7.96
N GLU A 101 -21.33 -20.55 -8.95
CA GLU A 101 -20.81 -21.43 -9.98
C GLU A 101 -20.07 -20.63 -11.04
N TYR A 102 -18.75 -20.70 -10.97
CA TYR A 102 -17.87 -20.23 -12.04
C TYR A 102 -17.07 -21.40 -12.63
N GLN A 103 -16.50 -21.20 -13.83
CA GLN A 103 -15.65 -22.22 -14.47
C GLN A 103 -14.29 -22.24 -13.76
N ARG A 104 -14.08 -23.28 -12.94
CA ARG A 104 -12.80 -23.49 -12.25
C ARG A 104 -11.79 -24.12 -13.19
N VAL A 105 -10.57 -23.61 -13.16
CA VAL A 105 -9.45 -24.15 -13.93
C VAL A 105 -8.59 -24.98 -12.99
N SER A 106 -8.41 -26.25 -13.30
CA SER A 106 -7.44 -27.12 -12.66
C SER A 106 -6.38 -27.54 -13.68
N ILE A 107 -5.13 -27.23 -13.40
CA ILE A 107 -4.00 -27.71 -14.18
C ILE A 107 -3.48 -28.96 -13.50
N SER A 108 -3.66 -30.12 -14.16
CA SER A 108 -3.22 -31.43 -13.65
C SER A 108 -2.07 -31.97 -14.50
N GLY A 109 -1.13 -32.67 -13.86
CA GLY A 109 0.01 -33.29 -14.49
C GLY A 109 1.00 -33.79 -13.42
N GLU A 110 1.98 -34.61 -13.83
CA GLU A 110 2.98 -35.15 -12.91
C GLU A 110 3.85 -34.06 -12.28
N GLU A 111 3.94 -32.89 -12.92
CA GLU A 111 4.76 -31.76 -12.48
C GLU A 111 3.91 -30.54 -12.03
N LYS A 112 2.96 -30.72 -11.14
CA LYS A 112 2.12 -29.60 -10.63
C LYS A 112 2.92 -28.40 -10.12
N CYS A 113 4.10 -28.63 -9.55
CA CYS A 113 4.96 -27.57 -9.01
C CYS A 113 6.07 -27.14 -9.98
N GLY A 114 6.34 -27.93 -11.03
CA GLY A 114 7.37 -27.67 -12.03
C GLY A 114 8.81 -27.75 -11.53
N VAL A 115 9.05 -28.36 -10.35
CA VAL A 115 10.37 -28.63 -9.76
C VAL A 115 10.40 -30.06 -9.22
N PRO A 116 11.59 -30.69 -9.06
CA PRO A 116 11.72 -32.00 -8.40
C PRO A 116 11.07 -31.97 -7.00
N PHE A 117 10.61 -33.14 -6.55
CA PHE A 117 9.91 -33.22 -5.27
C PHE A 117 10.78 -32.77 -4.06
N THR A 118 12.05 -33.14 -4.07
CA THR A 118 13.03 -32.68 -3.06
C THR A 118 13.14 -31.16 -3.01
N ASP A 119 13.24 -30.50 -4.17
CA ASP A 119 13.33 -29.06 -4.27
C ASP A 119 12.00 -28.38 -3.83
N LEU A 120 10.87 -29.04 -4.08
CA LEU A 120 9.57 -28.56 -3.59
C LEU A 120 9.51 -28.55 -2.05
N VAL A 121 9.95 -29.66 -1.42
CA VAL A 121 9.94 -29.78 0.04
C VAL A 121 10.85 -28.73 0.67
N ASP A 122 12.09 -28.61 0.18
CA ASP A 122 13.06 -27.63 0.68
C ASP A 122 12.54 -26.19 0.48
N ALA A 123 11.96 -25.89 -0.68
CA ALA A 123 11.37 -24.59 -0.95
C ALA A 123 10.16 -24.32 -0.03
N ALA A 124 9.29 -25.30 0.18
CA ALA A 124 8.12 -25.18 1.05
C ALA A 124 8.53 -24.89 2.51
N LYS A 125 9.53 -25.59 3.06
CA LYS A 125 10.09 -25.31 4.38
C LYS A 125 10.60 -23.87 4.49
N CYS A 126 11.35 -23.43 3.50
CA CYS A 126 11.89 -22.07 3.45
C CYS A 126 10.75 -21.03 3.45
N VAL A 127 9.73 -21.23 2.61
CA VAL A 127 8.57 -20.32 2.52
C VAL A 127 7.80 -20.30 3.84
N VAL A 128 7.51 -21.46 4.44
CA VAL A 128 6.83 -21.56 5.74
C VAL A 128 7.63 -20.84 6.83
N LYS A 129 8.95 -21.03 6.87
CA LYS A 129 9.84 -20.33 7.81
C LYS A 129 9.75 -18.81 7.64
N ALA A 130 9.76 -18.32 6.41
CA ALA A 130 9.61 -16.88 6.12
C ALA A 130 8.25 -16.34 6.59
N LEU A 131 7.16 -17.08 6.39
CA LEU A 131 5.82 -16.70 6.84
C LEU A 131 5.73 -16.64 8.38
N PHE A 132 6.34 -17.60 9.10
CA PHE A 132 6.43 -17.56 10.56
C PHE A 132 7.28 -16.41 11.08
N ILE A 133 8.37 -16.06 10.37
CA ILE A 133 9.16 -14.86 10.71
C ILE A 133 8.27 -13.62 10.60
N ARG A 134 7.56 -13.44 9.48
CA ARG A 134 6.65 -12.29 9.33
C ARG A 134 5.56 -12.28 10.40
N GLU A 135 4.88 -13.41 10.63
CA GLU A 135 3.82 -13.50 11.63
C GLU A 135 4.31 -13.03 13.00
N LYS A 136 5.50 -13.47 13.41
CA LYS A 136 6.14 -13.10 14.68
C LYS A 136 6.26 -11.56 14.83
N TYR A 137 6.70 -10.85 13.79
CA TYR A 137 6.88 -9.40 13.86
C TYR A 137 5.54 -8.66 13.78
N ILE A 138 4.65 -9.10 12.93
CA ILE A 138 3.35 -8.44 12.72
C ILE A 138 2.45 -8.62 13.96
N SER A 139 2.39 -9.80 14.55
CA SER A 139 1.62 -10.06 15.77
C SER A 139 2.18 -9.31 16.98
N ARG A 140 3.51 -9.29 17.17
CA ARG A 140 4.15 -8.52 18.25
C ARG A 140 3.85 -7.03 18.20
N SER A 141 3.77 -6.45 17.00
CA SER A 141 3.47 -5.03 16.81
C SER A 141 1.99 -4.70 16.81
N LEU A 142 1.11 -5.67 16.98
CA LEU A 142 -0.34 -5.53 16.92
C LEU A 142 -0.86 -5.02 15.56
N GLN A 143 -0.12 -5.28 14.50
CA GLN A 143 -0.53 -5.05 13.11
C GLN A 143 -1.35 -6.25 12.59
N SER A 144 -2.00 -6.08 11.45
CA SER A 144 -2.86 -7.13 10.87
C SER A 144 -2.06 -8.11 10.02
N PHE A 145 -2.29 -9.40 10.23
CA PHE A 145 -1.76 -10.50 9.42
C PHE A 145 -2.90 -11.18 8.64
N CYS A 146 -2.61 -11.75 7.48
CA CYS A 146 -3.61 -12.44 6.67
C CYS A 146 -4.18 -13.67 7.41
N LYS A 147 -5.50 -13.69 7.64
CA LYS A 147 -6.19 -14.76 8.35
C LYS A 147 -6.03 -16.13 7.68
N THR A 148 -6.26 -16.19 6.37
CA THR A 148 -6.15 -17.43 5.59
C THR A 148 -4.76 -18.04 5.73
N THR A 149 -3.73 -17.21 5.70
CA THR A 149 -2.35 -17.65 5.91
C THR A 149 -2.10 -18.07 7.36
N ALA A 150 -2.65 -17.35 8.34
CA ALA A 150 -2.54 -17.74 9.75
C ALA A 150 -3.19 -19.09 10.03
N HIS A 151 -4.39 -19.36 9.50
CA HIS A 151 -5.05 -20.65 9.61
C HIS A 151 -4.22 -21.77 8.97
N ALA A 152 -3.68 -21.54 7.76
CA ALA A 152 -2.83 -22.54 7.10
C ALA A 152 -1.54 -22.86 7.89
N LEU A 153 -0.93 -21.85 8.53
CA LEU A 153 0.23 -22.05 9.40
C LEU A 153 -0.13 -22.76 10.72
N GLN A 154 -1.29 -22.43 11.29
CA GLN A 154 -1.79 -23.12 12.50
C GLN A 154 -2.03 -24.60 12.24
N ASP A 155 -2.62 -24.93 11.08
CA ASP A 155 -2.90 -26.30 10.67
C ASP A 155 -1.65 -27.17 10.54
N LEU A 156 -0.46 -26.58 10.34
CA LEU A 156 0.81 -27.32 10.36
C LEU A 156 1.15 -27.87 11.74
N GLY A 157 0.67 -27.24 12.82
CA GLY A 157 0.95 -27.67 14.18
C GLY A 157 2.38 -27.41 14.69
N LEU A 158 3.24 -26.79 13.87
CA LEU A 158 4.65 -26.54 14.20
C LEU A 158 4.81 -25.53 15.34
N LYS A 159 3.92 -24.53 15.40
CA LYS A 159 3.92 -23.48 16.42
C LYS A 159 2.48 -23.05 16.68
N PRO A 160 2.03 -22.99 17.94
CA PRO A 160 0.69 -22.46 18.24
C PRO A 160 0.63 -20.97 17.90
N LEU A 161 -0.40 -20.57 17.18
CA LEU A 161 -0.74 -19.19 16.88
C LEU A 161 -1.99 -18.78 17.67
N ASP A 162 -2.04 -17.55 18.13
CA ASP A 162 -3.24 -17.00 18.76
C ASP A 162 -4.20 -16.47 17.68
N LEU A 163 -5.01 -17.37 17.13
CA LEU A 163 -5.98 -17.02 16.09
C LEU A 163 -7.08 -16.06 16.58
N GLU A 164 -7.35 -16.03 17.90
CA GLU A 164 -8.34 -15.13 18.47
C GLU A 164 -7.99 -13.65 18.23
N ILE A 165 -6.70 -13.32 18.08
CA ILE A 165 -6.25 -11.97 17.72
C ILE A 165 -6.79 -11.57 16.34
N TYR A 166 -6.87 -12.53 15.42
CA TYR A 166 -7.28 -12.27 14.03
C TYR A 166 -8.79 -12.38 13.81
N ASP A 167 -9.51 -13.08 14.70
CA ASP A 167 -10.95 -13.38 14.56
C ASP A 167 -11.87 -12.45 15.35
N LYS A 168 -11.35 -11.74 16.35
CA LYS A 168 -12.15 -10.82 17.17
C LYS A 168 -12.34 -9.47 16.49
N PHE A 169 -13.48 -9.30 15.85
CA PHE A 169 -14.00 -7.98 15.48
C PHE A 169 -15.23 -7.65 16.29
N PRO A 170 -15.39 -6.40 16.75
CA PRO A 170 -16.61 -5.99 17.42
C PRO A 170 -17.79 -6.16 16.46
N GLU A 171 -18.90 -6.73 16.95
CA GLU A 171 -20.14 -6.77 16.19
C GLU A 171 -20.56 -5.33 15.88
N THR A 172 -20.66 -5.01 14.61
CA THR A 172 -21.19 -3.73 14.16
C THR A 172 -22.65 -3.94 13.73
N PRO A 173 -23.60 -3.26 14.36
CA PRO A 173 -25.00 -3.37 13.97
C PRO A 173 -25.24 -2.56 12.67
N VAL A 174 -24.64 -2.99 11.60
CA VAL A 174 -24.87 -2.43 10.24
C VAL A 174 -25.87 -3.33 9.55
N ASP A 175 -27.04 -2.80 9.29
CA ASP A 175 -28.04 -3.50 8.48
C ASP A 175 -27.52 -3.72 7.05
N VAL A 176 -27.89 -4.85 6.46
CA VAL A 176 -27.57 -5.17 5.08
C VAL A 176 -28.10 -4.11 4.11
N ASP A 177 -29.25 -3.52 4.42
CA ASP A 177 -29.90 -2.46 3.63
C ASP A 177 -29.47 -1.04 4.03
N ALA A 178 -28.56 -0.88 5.02
CA ALA A 178 -28.03 0.41 5.41
C ALA A 178 -27.33 1.11 4.22
N PRO A 179 -27.41 2.46 4.14
CA PRO A 179 -26.68 3.21 3.11
C PRO A 179 -25.18 2.98 3.21
N VAL A 180 -24.48 3.11 2.07
CA VAL A 180 -23.00 2.96 1.99
C VAL A 180 -22.26 4.06 2.77
N HIS A 181 -22.97 5.10 3.16
CA HIS A 181 -22.41 6.22 3.93
C HIS A 181 -22.69 6.01 5.42
N PRO A 182 -21.63 5.98 6.28
CA PRO A 182 -21.84 5.99 7.72
C PRO A 182 -22.54 7.29 8.16
N PRO A 183 -23.27 7.27 9.28
CA PRO A 183 -23.83 8.48 9.86
C PRO A 183 -22.73 9.51 10.12
N VAL A 184 -22.92 10.75 9.66
CA VAL A 184 -22.00 11.87 9.89
C VAL A 184 -22.26 12.41 11.30
N SER A 185 -21.20 12.71 12.05
CA SER A 185 -21.31 13.36 13.34
C SER A 185 -21.83 14.80 13.16
N GLU A 186 -22.78 15.21 13.98
CA GLU A 186 -23.30 16.59 13.99
C GLU A 186 -22.28 17.58 14.56
N THR A 187 -21.33 17.11 15.37
CA THR A 187 -20.32 17.94 16.03
C THR A 187 -18.93 17.71 15.42
N HIS A 188 -18.20 18.80 15.19
CA HIS A 188 -16.82 18.72 14.72
C HIS A 188 -15.93 18.10 15.82
N PRO A 189 -15.06 17.12 15.54
CA PRO A 189 -14.24 16.44 16.55
C PRO A 189 -13.36 17.37 17.39
N TYR A 190 -12.95 18.51 16.82
CA TYR A 190 -12.12 19.50 17.50
C TYR A 190 -12.93 20.63 18.17
N GLU A 191 -14.26 20.53 18.19
CA GLU A 191 -15.11 21.40 19.00
C GLU A 191 -15.23 20.86 20.43
N ASN A 192 -15.32 21.75 21.38
CA ASN A 192 -15.53 21.41 22.81
C ASN A 192 -14.39 20.57 23.44
N LEU A 193 -13.14 20.87 23.09
CA LEU A 193 -12.00 20.29 23.78
C LEU A 193 -11.98 20.75 25.25
N ASP A 194 -12.40 19.89 26.17
CA ASP A 194 -12.20 20.08 27.62
C ASP A 194 -11.06 19.17 28.08
N PRO A 195 -9.86 19.70 28.37
CA PRO A 195 -8.73 18.90 28.83
C PRO A 195 -9.05 18.07 30.08
N LYS A 196 -9.98 18.54 30.94
CA LYS A 196 -10.36 17.83 32.17
C LYS A 196 -11.19 16.59 31.93
N SER A 197 -11.84 16.49 30.77
CA SER A 197 -12.62 15.30 30.38
C SER A 197 -11.74 14.17 29.85
N LEU A 198 -10.48 14.44 29.53
CA LEU A 198 -9.54 13.45 28.98
C LEU A 198 -9.02 12.52 30.08
N PRO A 199 -8.73 11.24 29.75
CA PRO A 199 -8.18 10.31 30.72
C PRO A 199 -6.82 10.80 31.21
N SER A 200 -6.63 10.80 32.55
CA SER A 200 -5.33 11.07 33.17
C SER A 200 -4.81 9.79 33.81
N ASP A 201 -3.53 9.54 33.66
CA ASP A 201 -2.84 8.45 34.33
C ASP A 201 -1.38 8.87 34.56
N THR A 202 -1.06 9.08 35.83
CA THR A 202 0.29 9.46 36.27
C THR A 202 1.15 8.27 36.71
N GLU A 203 0.64 7.04 36.58
CA GLU A 203 1.30 5.83 37.07
C GLU A 203 2.49 5.40 36.20
N TYR A 204 2.61 5.91 34.98
CA TYR A 204 3.68 5.58 34.06
C TYR A 204 4.72 6.68 33.91
N SER A 205 5.94 6.27 33.61
CA SER A 205 7.01 7.13 33.11
C SER A 205 7.74 6.40 31.99
N CYS A 206 8.40 7.13 31.10
CA CYS A 206 9.10 6.55 29.96
C CYS A 206 10.50 7.16 29.82
N LYS A 207 11.44 6.35 29.30
CA LYS A 207 12.79 6.76 29.00
C LYS A 207 13.31 5.97 27.81
N MET A 208 14.06 6.61 26.91
CA MET A 208 14.75 5.91 25.84
C MET A 208 16.02 5.22 26.33
N VAL A 209 16.19 3.98 25.94
CA VAL A 209 17.37 3.15 26.22
C VAL A 209 17.75 2.45 24.92
N ASP A 210 18.97 2.64 24.45
CA ASP A 210 19.51 2.03 23.23
C ASP A 210 18.61 2.23 21.98
N GLY A 211 17.95 3.39 21.90
CA GLY A 211 17.08 3.74 20.77
C GLY A 211 15.64 3.23 20.85
N VAL A 212 15.25 2.56 21.93
CA VAL A 212 13.88 2.07 22.15
C VAL A 212 13.32 2.66 23.45
N MET A 213 12.05 3.06 23.42
CA MET A 213 11.36 3.60 24.58
C MET A 213 11.04 2.49 25.58
N HIS A 214 11.45 2.67 26.82
CA HIS A 214 11.13 1.81 27.96
C HIS A 214 10.09 2.51 28.85
N VAL A 215 9.07 1.79 29.26
CA VAL A 215 7.99 2.29 30.10
C VAL A 215 8.12 1.70 31.51
N TYR A 216 8.01 2.55 32.51
CA TYR A 216 8.13 2.19 33.92
C TYR A 216 6.84 2.51 34.65
N THR A 217 6.41 1.64 35.58
CA THR A 217 5.35 1.92 36.51
C THR A 217 5.91 2.65 37.74
N LYS A 218 5.22 3.70 38.21
CA LYS A 218 5.54 4.39 39.46
C LYS A 218 4.83 3.64 40.61
N ASN A 219 5.55 2.76 41.30
CA ASN A 219 5.01 2.18 42.53
C ASN A 219 5.09 3.18 43.69
N THR A 220 4.13 3.11 44.64
CA THR A 220 4.06 3.94 45.84
C THR A 220 5.28 3.84 46.76
N THR A 221 6.19 2.92 46.52
CA THR A 221 7.44 2.70 47.24
C THR A 221 8.64 2.95 46.32
N GLU A 222 8.98 4.18 46.02
CA GLU A 222 10.21 4.72 45.37
C GLU A 222 10.98 3.87 44.33
N LYS A 223 10.55 2.63 43.99
CA LYS A 223 11.15 1.80 42.95
C LYS A 223 10.24 1.74 41.73
N SER A 224 10.64 2.45 40.67
CA SER A 224 10.05 2.27 39.35
C SER A 224 10.38 0.87 38.82
N THR A 225 9.36 0.09 38.45
CA THR A 225 9.53 -1.22 37.81
C THR A 225 9.35 -1.09 36.31
N LEU A 226 10.27 -1.69 35.54
CA LEU A 226 10.15 -1.75 34.08
C LEU A 226 8.91 -2.56 33.72
N LEU A 227 8.10 -2.00 32.85
CA LEU A 227 6.96 -2.70 32.27
C LEU A 227 7.47 -3.57 31.11
N ASP A 228 7.28 -4.87 31.23
CA ASP A 228 7.65 -5.81 30.17
C ASP A 228 6.68 -5.66 28.98
N LEU A 229 7.09 -4.84 28.00
CA LEU A 229 6.36 -4.64 26.74
C LEU A 229 7.15 -5.33 25.63
N PRO A 230 6.54 -6.31 24.93
CA PRO A 230 7.25 -7.15 23.98
C PRO A 230 7.64 -6.38 22.72
N TYR A 231 8.90 -6.46 22.35
CA TYR A 231 9.40 -6.11 21.02
C TYR A 231 10.59 -7.02 20.69
N PRO A 232 10.85 -7.32 19.40
CA PRO A 232 12.02 -8.11 19.02
C PRO A 232 13.28 -7.27 19.23
N ASP A 233 14.29 -7.85 19.89
CA ASP A 233 15.56 -7.18 20.09
C ASP A 233 16.38 -7.11 18.78
N LEU A 234 17.44 -6.30 18.80
CA LEU A 234 18.28 -6.09 17.62
C LEU A 234 18.94 -7.39 17.14
N LYS A 235 19.34 -8.27 18.07
CA LYS A 235 20.00 -9.54 17.72
C LYS A 235 19.04 -10.47 17.01
N GLU A 236 17.82 -10.59 17.53
CA GLU A 236 16.75 -11.37 16.92
C GLU A 236 16.44 -10.86 15.51
N TYR A 237 16.29 -9.53 15.35
CA TYR A 237 15.99 -8.92 14.05
C TYR A 237 17.11 -9.18 13.03
N ILE A 238 18.37 -8.96 13.39
CA ILE A 238 19.50 -9.19 12.49
C ILE A 238 19.60 -10.68 12.08
N ALA A 239 19.41 -11.61 13.04
CA ALA A 239 19.40 -13.03 12.75
C ALA A 239 18.30 -13.41 11.76
N ASP A 240 17.07 -12.94 11.97
CA ASP A 240 15.95 -13.21 11.07
C ASP A 240 16.14 -12.56 9.69
N MET A 241 16.67 -11.34 9.63
CA MET A 241 16.99 -10.65 8.37
C MET A 241 18.03 -11.46 7.57
N ASN A 242 19.07 -11.99 8.23
CA ASN A 242 20.08 -12.83 7.57
C ASN A 242 19.47 -14.13 7.03
N VAL A 243 18.56 -14.74 7.78
CA VAL A 243 17.80 -15.91 7.31
C VAL A 243 17.00 -15.56 6.07
N MET A 244 16.25 -14.46 6.09
CA MET A 244 15.47 -13.99 4.95
C MET A 244 16.35 -13.71 3.72
N MET A 245 17.50 -13.08 3.90
CA MET A 245 18.44 -12.82 2.81
C MET A 245 18.97 -14.14 2.21
N ALA A 246 19.30 -15.14 3.04
CA ALA A 246 19.72 -16.46 2.58
C ALA A 246 18.63 -17.18 1.77
N LEU A 247 17.36 -17.09 2.19
CA LEU A 247 16.24 -17.69 1.47
C LEU A 247 16.04 -17.08 0.08
N ILE A 248 16.20 -15.77 -0.06
CA ILE A 248 15.97 -15.06 -1.31
C ILE A 248 17.01 -15.44 -2.39
N ILE A 249 18.22 -15.72 -2.00
CA ILE A 249 19.30 -16.11 -2.93
C ILE A 249 19.33 -17.61 -3.21
N ASN A 250 18.60 -18.43 -2.45
CA ASN A 250 18.57 -19.88 -2.62
C ASN A 250 18.00 -20.27 -4.00
N GLY A 251 18.74 -21.06 -4.77
CA GLY A 251 18.40 -21.43 -6.15
C GLY A 251 17.08 -22.21 -6.27
N PRO A 252 16.91 -23.36 -5.58
CA PRO A 252 15.66 -24.12 -5.56
C PRO A 252 14.44 -23.29 -5.18
N VAL A 253 14.51 -22.51 -4.09
CA VAL A 253 13.43 -21.62 -3.64
C VAL A 253 13.08 -20.59 -4.71
N LYS A 254 14.08 -19.99 -5.33
CA LYS A 254 13.89 -19.01 -6.39
C LYS A 254 13.19 -19.62 -7.62
N SER A 255 13.63 -20.82 -8.04
CA SER A 255 13.03 -21.53 -9.16
C SER A 255 11.59 -21.93 -8.89
N PHE A 256 11.31 -22.46 -7.70
CA PHE A 256 9.96 -22.80 -7.25
C PHE A 256 9.04 -21.57 -7.25
N CYS A 257 9.42 -20.51 -6.56
CA CYS A 257 8.61 -19.30 -6.48
C CYS A 257 8.35 -18.67 -7.86
N TYR A 258 9.35 -18.63 -8.74
CA TYR A 258 9.19 -18.14 -10.12
C TYR A 258 8.14 -18.96 -10.88
N ARG A 259 8.20 -20.29 -10.82
CA ARG A 259 7.25 -21.17 -11.50
C ARG A 259 5.83 -21.03 -10.93
N ARG A 260 5.69 -20.90 -9.59
CA ARG A 260 4.37 -20.65 -8.98
C ARG A 260 3.78 -19.31 -9.40
N LEU A 261 4.57 -18.26 -9.49
CA LEU A 261 4.13 -16.97 -10.00
C LEU A 261 3.67 -17.04 -11.46
N GLN A 262 4.36 -17.83 -12.31
CA GLN A 262 3.92 -18.06 -13.69
C GLN A 262 2.59 -18.85 -13.73
N TYR A 263 2.46 -19.87 -12.89
CA TYR A 263 1.23 -20.62 -12.75
C TYR A 263 0.05 -19.71 -12.36
N LEU A 264 0.23 -18.84 -11.37
CA LEU A 264 -0.79 -17.88 -10.94
C LEU A 264 -1.23 -16.94 -12.09
N SER A 265 -0.27 -16.42 -12.86
CA SER A 265 -0.56 -15.61 -14.04
C SER A 265 -1.38 -16.37 -15.08
N SER A 266 -1.00 -17.62 -15.38
CA SER A 266 -1.69 -18.46 -16.36
C SER A 266 -3.08 -18.84 -15.89
N LYS A 267 -3.23 -19.19 -14.61
CA LYS A 267 -4.54 -19.51 -13.99
C LYS A 267 -5.48 -18.31 -14.04
N TYR A 268 -4.98 -17.10 -13.79
CA TYR A 268 -5.77 -15.87 -13.90
C TYR A 268 -6.23 -15.61 -15.34
N GLN A 269 -5.34 -15.75 -16.32
CA GLN A 269 -5.71 -15.58 -17.73
C GLN A 269 -6.80 -16.55 -18.15
N MET A 270 -6.72 -17.81 -17.71
CA MET A 270 -7.78 -18.81 -17.96
C MET A 270 -9.07 -18.46 -17.22
N HIS A 271 -8.99 -17.97 -15.99
CA HIS A 271 -10.17 -17.50 -15.26
C HIS A 271 -10.89 -16.37 -16.01
N ILE A 272 -10.15 -15.35 -16.46
CA ILE A 272 -10.73 -14.24 -17.23
C ILE A 272 -11.36 -14.77 -18.53
N LEU A 273 -10.65 -15.59 -19.30
CA LEU A 273 -11.17 -16.15 -20.54
C LEU A 273 -12.52 -16.88 -20.37
N LEU A 274 -12.67 -17.59 -19.26
CA LEU A 274 -13.85 -18.43 -19.01
C LEU A 274 -14.99 -17.70 -18.26
N ASN A 275 -14.66 -16.68 -17.47
CA ASN A 275 -15.62 -16.11 -16.52
C ASN A 275 -15.87 -14.59 -16.67
N GLU A 276 -15.13 -13.86 -17.50
CA GLU A 276 -15.26 -12.41 -17.65
C GLU A 276 -16.71 -11.99 -17.94
N MET A 277 -17.40 -12.73 -18.84
CA MET A 277 -18.79 -12.43 -19.18
C MET A 277 -19.75 -12.66 -18.01
N LYS A 278 -19.48 -13.65 -17.15
CA LYS A 278 -20.27 -13.90 -15.94
C LYS A 278 -20.02 -12.80 -14.90
N GLU A 279 -18.76 -12.37 -14.73
CA GLU A 279 -18.39 -11.26 -13.86
C GLU A 279 -19.09 -9.95 -14.29
N LEU A 280 -19.06 -9.64 -15.60
CA LEU A 280 -19.73 -8.47 -16.14
C LEU A 280 -21.26 -8.54 -15.96
N ALA A 281 -21.86 -9.73 -16.19
CA ALA A 281 -23.29 -9.94 -15.98
C ALA A 281 -23.68 -9.74 -14.51
N ALA A 282 -22.87 -10.24 -13.56
CA ALA A 282 -23.09 -10.03 -12.13
C ALA A 282 -23.05 -8.54 -11.75
N GLN A 283 -22.08 -7.77 -12.28
CA GLN A 283 -22.02 -6.33 -12.05
C GLN A 283 -23.25 -5.59 -12.60
N LYS A 284 -23.72 -5.95 -13.79
CA LYS A 284 -24.91 -5.35 -14.42
C LYS A 284 -26.22 -5.66 -13.71
N LYS A 285 -26.30 -6.77 -12.96
CA LYS A 285 -27.47 -7.11 -12.13
C LYS A 285 -27.66 -6.18 -10.92
N VAL A 286 -26.62 -5.43 -10.53
CA VAL A 286 -26.69 -4.50 -9.39
C VAL A 286 -27.16 -3.12 -9.88
N PRO A 287 -28.39 -2.70 -9.55
CA PRO A 287 -28.91 -1.43 -10.00
C PRO A 287 -28.22 -0.26 -9.30
N HIS A 288 -28.02 0.84 -10.02
CA HIS A 288 -27.50 2.10 -9.52
C HIS A 288 -26.09 2.03 -8.91
N ARG A 289 -25.30 0.99 -9.23
CA ARG A 289 -23.92 0.85 -8.79
C ARG A 289 -23.02 0.77 -10.01
N ASP A 290 -22.00 1.65 -10.01
CA ASP A 290 -20.95 1.67 -11.01
C ASP A 290 -19.59 1.96 -10.32
N PHE A 291 -18.52 1.99 -11.10
CA PHE A 291 -17.19 2.24 -10.56
C PHE A 291 -17.08 3.62 -9.86
N TYR A 292 -17.79 4.65 -10.33
CA TYR A 292 -17.70 5.98 -9.72
C TYR A 292 -18.23 5.98 -8.28
N ASN A 293 -19.37 5.33 -8.05
CA ASN A 293 -20.07 5.38 -6.77
C ASN A 293 -19.75 4.23 -5.81
N ILE A 294 -18.66 3.48 -6.03
CA ILE A 294 -18.07 2.58 -5.03
C ILE A 294 -17.00 3.33 -4.22
N ARG A 295 -16.80 2.89 -2.98
CA ARG A 295 -15.78 3.48 -2.11
C ARG A 295 -14.38 3.08 -2.56
N LYS A 296 -13.49 4.05 -2.58
CA LYS A 296 -12.07 3.92 -2.87
C LYS A 296 -11.27 4.84 -1.98
N VAL A 297 -10.05 4.41 -1.63
CA VAL A 297 -9.15 5.16 -0.76
C VAL A 297 -7.82 5.38 -1.49
N ASP A 298 -7.38 6.61 -1.51
CA ASP A 298 -6.00 6.94 -1.87
C ASP A 298 -5.11 6.67 -0.66
N THR A 299 -4.47 5.50 -0.67
CA THR A 299 -3.68 5.00 0.46
C THR A 299 -2.24 5.52 0.49
N HIS A 300 -1.83 6.24 -0.57
CA HIS A 300 -0.51 6.82 -0.67
C HIS A 300 -0.54 8.17 -1.38
N ILE A 301 -0.62 9.24 -0.60
CA ILE A 301 -0.62 10.62 -1.09
C ILE A 301 0.08 11.52 -0.08
N HIS A 302 1.02 12.36 -0.54
CA HIS A 302 1.70 13.34 0.30
C HIS A 302 0.83 14.58 0.53
N ALA A 303 0.64 14.98 1.78
CA ALA A 303 -0.20 16.13 2.12
C ALA A 303 0.29 17.44 1.47
N SER A 304 1.61 17.62 1.38
CA SER A 304 2.23 18.82 0.77
C SER A 304 1.96 18.96 -0.72
N SER A 305 1.53 17.90 -1.39
CA SER A 305 1.26 17.84 -2.84
C SER A 305 -0.14 17.30 -3.16
N CYS A 306 -1.05 17.30 -2.20
CA CYS A 306 -2.39 16.72 -2.36
C CYS A 306 -3.31 17.49 -3.32
N MET A 307 -2.95 18.72 -3.70
CA MET A 307 -3.66 19.55 -4.68
C MET A 307 -2.98 19.49 -6.05
N ASN A 308 -3.73 19.66 -7.14
CA ASN A 308 -3.11 19.83 -8.44
C ASN A 308 -2.56 21.26 -8.65
N GLN A 309 -1.73 21.43 -9.67
CA GLN A 309 -1.04 22.70 -9.94
C GLN A 309 -1.99 23.86 -10.21
N LYS A 310 -3.11 23.63 -10.91
CA LYS A 310 -4.14 24.66 -11.15
C LYS A 310 -4.85 25.09 -9.87
N HIS A 311 -5.02 24.19 -8.92
CA HIS A 311 -5.59 24.49 -7.60
C HIS A 311 -4.66 25.43 -6.84
N LEU A 312 -3.38 25.07 -6.73
CA LEU A 312 -2.38 25.90 -6.05
C LEU A 312 -2.27 27.28 -6.70
N LEU A 313 -2.19 27.36 -8.03
CA LEU A 313 -2.15 28.61 -8.78
C LEU A 313 -3.34 29.53 -8.44
N ARG A 314 -4.55 29.00 -8.48
CA ARG A 314 -5.75 29.77 -8.14
C ARG A 314 -5.75 30.22 -6.70
N PHE A 315 -5.27 29.38 -5.81
CA PHE A 315 -5.15 29.71 -4.40
C PHE A 315 -4.16 30.86 -4.18
N ILE A 316 -2.96 30.80 -4.76
CA ILE A 316 -1.94 31.85 -4.67
C ILE A 316 -2.50 33.18 -5.22
N LYS A 317 -3.10 33.19 -6.43
CA LYS A 317 -3.70 34.38 -7.00
C LYS A 317 -4.79 34.99 -6.13
N ARG A 318 -5.63 34.15 -5.51
CA ARG A 318 -6.67 34.58 -4.58
C ARG A 318 -6.08 35.16 -3.31
N ALA A 319 -5.02 34.55 -2.75
CA ALA A 319 -4.31 35.03 -1.57
C ALA A 319 -3.67 36.39 -1.82
N MET A 320 -2.97 36.57 -2.96
CA MET A 320 -2.37 37.84 -3.37
C MET A 320 -3.41 38.98 -3.51
N LYS A 321 -4.61 38.66 -4.00
CA LYS A 321 -5.70 39.62 -4.13
C LYS A 321 -6.34 39.97 -2.80
N LYS A 322 -6.51 38.96 -1.91
CA LYS A 322 -7.30 39.12 -0.68
C LYS A 322 -6.44 39.56 0.51
N TYR A 323 -5.17 39.13 0.58
CA TYR A 323 -4.29 39.36 1.71
C TYR A 323 -2.91 39.94 1.35
N PRO A 324 -2.81 40.98 0.47
CA PRO A 324 -1.53 41.49 0.00
C PRO A 324 -0.64 42.08 1.09
N GLY A 325 -1.24 42.62 2.17
CA GLY A 325 -0.55 43.24 3.30
C GLY A 325 -0.28 42.31 4.48
N GLU A 326 -0.60 41.02 4.38
CA GLU A 326 -0.32 40.05 5.46
C GLU A 326 1.19 39.74 5.53
N ILE A 327 1.78 39.82 6.73
CA ILE A 327 3.19 39.46 6.97
C ILE A 327 3.28 37.94 6.87
N VAL A 328 4.03 37.45 5.88
CA VAL A 328 4.13 36.01 5.57
C VAL A 328 5.54 35.46 5.74
N HIS A 329 6.53 36.33 5.84
CA HIS A 329 7.93 35.94 6.02
C HIS A 329 8.68 36.94 6.91
N ILE A 330 9.68 36.45 7.65
CA ILE A 330 10.53 37.30 8.48
C ILE A 330 11.98 37.09 8.04
N GLU A 331 12.55 38.11 7.41
CA GLU A 331 13.96 38.13 7.02
C GLU A 331 14.73 39.10 7.92
N ARG A 332 15.77 38.61 8.62
CA ARG A 332 16.64 39.42 9.49
C ARG A 332 15.89 40.31 10.48
N GLY A 333 14.77 39.80 11.01
CA GLY A 333 13.95 40.53 12.00
C GLY A 333 12.96 41.54 11.37
N ARG A 334 12.92 41.69 10.04
CA ARG A 334 11.93 42.49 9.33
C ARG A 334 10.84 41.59 8.75
N GLY A 335 9.59 41.89 9.08
CA GLY A 335 8.44 41.24 8.44
C GLY A 335 8.29 41.70 7.00
N GLN A 336 8.10 40.73 6.08
CA GLN A 336 7.78 40.97 4.67
C GLN A 336 6.33 40.60 4.42
N THR A 337 5.60 41.47 3.76
CA THR A 337 4.22 41.21 3.34
C THR A 337 4.17 40.29 2.13
N LEU A 338 3.02 39.64 1.89
CA LEU A 338 2.84 38.78 0.73
C LEU A 338 3.12 39.57 -0.58
N LYS A 339 2.71 40.80 -0.64
CA LYS A 339 2.98 41.68 -1.78
C LYS A 339 4.48 41.92 -1.96
N GLU A 340 5.19 42.29 -0.90
CA GLU A 340 6.66 42.53 -0.94
C GLU A 340 7.43 41.27 -1.35
N VAL A 341 7.02 40.08 -0.91
CA VAL A 341 7.65 38.80 -1.31
C VAL A 341 7.54 38.59 -2.83
N PHE A 342 6.36 38.87 -3.44
CA PHE A 342 6.21 38.76 -4.90
C PHE A 342 6.92 39.89 -5.65
N GLU A 343 6.95 41.10 -5.11
CA GLU A 343 7.69 42.22 -5.68
C GLU A 343 9.21 41.97 -5.72
N THR A 344 9.78 41.31 -4.71
CA THR A 344 11.21 40.90 -4.73
C THR A 344 11.53 39.91 -5.85
N MET A 345 10.56 39.12 -6.27
CA MET A 345 10.67 38.21 -7.43
C MET A 345 10.31 38.86 -8.77
N ASN A 346 9.98 40.14 -8.77
CA ASN A 346 9.44 40.89 -9.95
C ASN A 346 8.21 40.22 -10.57
N LEU A 347 7.31 39.66 -9.75
CA LEU A 347 6.12 38.96 -10.20
C LEU A 347 4.84 39.60 -9.66
N THR A 348 3.83 39.62 -10.52
CA THR A 348 2.46 40.00 -10.17
C THR A 348 1.52 38.81 -10.32
N ALA A 349 0.28 38.92 -9.85
CA ALA A 349 -0.73 37.86 -10.04
C ALA A 349 -1.03 37.60 -11.53
N PHE A 350 -0.76 38.56 -12.41
CA PHE A 350 -0.95 38.42 -13.86
C PHE A 350 0.10 37.49 -14.48
N ASP A 351 1.36 37.60 -14.04
CA ASP A 351 2.50 36.82 -14.56
C ASP A 351 2.46 35.33 -14.18
N LEU A 352 1.66 34.99 -13.17
CA LEU A 352 1.55 33.60 -12.71
C LEU A 352 0.70 32.77 -13.67
N SER A 353 1.26 31.68 -14.14
CA SER A 353 0.60 30.62 -14.91
C SER A 353 0.97 29.25 -14.36
N VAL A 354 0.38 28.19 -14.88
CA VAL A 354 0.76 26.81 -14.55
C VAL A 354 2.23 26.57 -14.95
N ASP A 355 2.63 27.05 -16.12
CA ASP A 355 4.00 26.92 -16.61
C ASP A 355 5.00 27.72 -15.77
N THR A 356 4.61 28.90 -15.27
CA THR A 356 5.45 29.72 -14.38
C THR A 356 5.65 29.04 -13.03
N LEU A 357 4.66 28.35 -12.47
CA LEU A 357 4.81 27.60 -11.23
C LEU A 357 5.84 26.47 -11.33
N ASP A 358 5.96 25.88 -12.52
CA ASP A 358 6.94 24.84 -12.89
C ASP A 358 7.07 23.71 -11.85
N MET A 359 5.96 23.16 -11.42
CA MET A 359 5.94 22.10 -10.39
C MET A 359 5.83 20.68 -10.95
N HIS A 360 5.58 20.52 -12.24
CA HIS A 360 5.55 19.20 -12.85
C HIS A 360 6.94 18.58 -12.90
N ALA A 361 7.01 17.29 -12.54
CA ALA A 361 8.22 16.50 -12.56
C ALA A 361 8.21 15.48 -13.72
N ASP A 362 9.40 15.23 -14.26
CA ASP A 362 9.66 14.26 -15.33
C ASP A 362 10.93 13.43 -15.03
N ARG A 363 11.29 12.52 -15.93
CA ARG A 363 12.48 11.67 -15.78
C ARG A 363 13.78 12.46 -15.67
N ASN A 364 13.88 13.64 -16.30
CA ASN A 364 15.07 14.47 -16.23
C ASN A 364 15.25 15.06 -14.84
N THR A 365 14.15 15.26 -14.12
CA THR A 365 14.20 15.75 -12.73
C THR A 365 14.56 14.63 -11.76
N PHE A 366 14.26 13.37 -12.06
CA PHE A 366 14.52 12.24 -11.15
C PHE A 366 15.99 11.80 -11.10
N HIS A 367 16.76 11.91 -12.17
CA HIS A 367 18.19 11.56 -12.15
C HIS A 367 18.98 12.30 -11.06
N ARG A 368 18.39 13.34 -10.50
CA ARG A 368 18.89 14.05 -9.34
C ARG A 368 17.70 14.36 -8.42
N PHE A 369 17.63 13.65 -7.31
CA PHE A 369 16.54 13.82 -6.33
C PHE A 369 16.43 15.25 -5.79
N ASP A 370 17.55 15.98 -5.70
CA ASP A 370 17.56 17.41 -5.37
C ASP A 370 16.72 18.23 -6.35
N LYS A 371 16.76 17.92 -7.64
CA LYS A 371 15.93 18.58 -8.66
C LYS A 371 14.45 18.20 -8.52
N PHE A 372 14.14 16.94 -8.20
CA PHE A 372 12.78 16.52 -7.92
C PHE A 372 12.23 17.23 -6.67
N ASN A 373 13.01 17.26 -5.58
CA ASN A 373 12.59 17.97 -4.37
C ASN A 373 12.42 19.49 -4.60
N ALA A 374 13.18 20.08 -5.53
CA ALA A 374 12.99 21.46 -5.93
C ALA A 374 11.62 21.72 -6.61
N LYS A 375 11.01 20.71 -7.22
CA LYS A 375 9.66 20.81 -7.82
C LYS A 375 8.52 21.01 -6.81
N TYR A 376 8.79 20.83 -5.52
CA TYR A 376 7.87 21.25 -4.46
C TYR A 376 7.92 22.78 -4.19
N ASN A 377 8.87 23.49 -4.78
CA ASN A 377 9.00 24.94 -4.62
C ASN A 377 8.29 25.65 -5.77
N PRO A 378 7.15 26.33 -5.54
CA PRO A 378 6.51 27.10 -6.59
C PRO A 378 7.51 28.11 -7.18
N ILE A 379 7.59 28.19 -8.51
CA ILE A 379 8.53 29.08 -9.25
C ILE A 379 10.02 28.76 -8.95
N GLY A 380 10.32 27.59 -8.37
CA GLY A 380 11.66 27.27 -7.86
C GLY A 380 12.03 27.95 -6.54
N GLU A 381 11.16 28.74 -5.94
CA GLU A 381 11.42 29.57 -4.78
C GLU A 381 10.99 28.88 -3.48
N SER A 382 11.97 28.54 -2.63
CA SER A 382 11.72 27.85 -1.35
C SER A 382 10.85 28.66 -0.38
N ILE A 383 10.88 29.98 -0.48
CA ILE A 383 10.04 30.89 0.31
C ILE A 383 8.55 30.67 0.03
N LEU A 384 8.16 30.41 -1.21
CA LEU A 384 6.77 30.14 -1.56
C LEU A 384 6.31 28.77 -1.04
N ARG A 385 7.18 27.75 -1.03
CA ARG A 385 6.91 26.48 -0.36
C ARG A 385 6.70 26.69 1.15
N GLU A 386 7.56 27.48 1.80
CA GLU A 386 7.44 27.82 3.22
C GLU A 386 6.10 28.48 3.51
N ILE A 387 5.70 29.48 2.71
CA ILE A 387 4.46 30.24 2.94
C ILE A 387 3.21 29.39 2.69
N PHE A 388 3.14 28.64 1.58
CA PHE A 388 1.90 28.02 1.11
C PHE A 388 1.76 26.52 1.44
N ILE A 389 2.86 25.80 1.69
CA ILE A 389 2.87 24.32 1.75
C ILE A 389 3.43 23.78 3.09
N LYS A 390 3.80 24.64 4.03
CA LYS A 390 4.31 24.24 5.35
C LYS A 390 3.30 24.51 6.46
N THR A 391 3.31 23.66 7.48
CA THR A 391 2.48 23.80 8.69
C THR A 391 3.08 24.75 9.72
N ASP A 392 4.43 24.76 9.80
CA ASP A 392 5.21 25.61 10.74
C ASP A 392 5.89 26.74 9.97
N ASN A 393 5.26 27.94 9.95
CA ASN A 393 5.74 29.13 9.29
C ASN A 393 5.20 30.38 9.97
N CYS A 394 5.57 31.57 9.47
CA CYS A 394 5.20 32.87 10.02
C CYS A 394 3.68 33.09 10.14
N VAL A 395 2.89 32.47 9.27
CA VAL A 395 1.41 32.53 9.29
C VAL A 395 0.78 31.31 9.95
N GLU A 396 1.55 30.54 10.74
CA GLU A 396 1.09 29.35 11.48
C GLU A 396 0.39 28.33 10.58
N GLY A 397 0.87 28.14 9.35
CA GLY A 397 0.34 27.19 8.38
C GLY A 397 -1.06 27.47 7.86
N LYS A 398 -1.58 28.68 8.04
CA LYS A 398 -2.94 29.11 7.65
C LYS A 398 -3.26 28.80 6.18
N TYR A 399 -2.34 29.13 5.26
CA TYR A 399 -2.58 28.92 3.84
C TYR A 399 -2.61 27.44 3.48
N PHE A 400 -1.70 26.66 4.03
CA PHE A 400 -1.68 25.20 3.84
C PHE A 400 -2.95 24.54 4.40
N ALA A 401 -3.39 24.97 5.59
CA ALA A 401 -4.65 24.49 6.17
C ALA A 401 -5.85 24.75 5.24
N HIS A 402 -5.91 25.92 4.64
CA HIS A 402 -6.99 26.27 3.70
C HIS A 402 -6.94 25.41 2.44
N ILE A 403 -5.73 25.18 1.88
CA ILE A 403 -5.56 24.32 0.70
C ILE A 403 -6.01 22.89 1.00
N VAL A 404 -5.54 22.32 2.09
CA VAL A 404 -5.92 20.96 2.49
C VAL A 404 -7.42 20.85 2.74
N LYS A 405 -8.04 21.84 3.37
CA LYS A 405 -9.50 21.86 3.58
C LYS A 405 -10.27 21.97 2.26
N GLU A 406 -9.77 22.70 1.26
CA GLU A 406 -10.38 22.71 -0.07
C GLU A 406 -10.30 21.33 -0.74
N VAL A 407 -9.20 20.60 -0.57
CA VAL A 407 -9.08 19.20 -1.05
C VAL A 407 -10.03 18.28 -0.30
N MET A 408 -10.12 18.42 1.02
CA MET A 408 -11.07 17.64 1.84
C MET A 408 -12.52 17.87 1.40
N TYR A 409 -12.87 19.13 1.12
CA TYR A 409 -14.19 19.49 0.63
C TYR A 409 -14.51 18.84 -0.73
N ASP A 410 -13.54 18.83 -1.66
CA ASP A 410 -13.71 18.15 -2.95
C ASP A 410 -13.94 16.62 -2.75
N LEU A 411 -13.28 15.99 -1.76
CA LEU A 411 -13.51 14.58 -1.41
C LEU A 411 -14.91 14.35 -0.80
N GLU A 412 -15.34 15.21 0.11
CA GLU A 412 -16.67 15.16 0.72
C GLU A 412 -17.78 15.36 -0.32
N GLU A 413 -17.59 16.28 -1.27
CA GLU A 413 -18.51 16.52 -2.38
C GLU A 413 -18.62 15.29 -3.29
N SER A 414 -17.52 14.60 -3.55
CA SER A 414 -17.50 13.35 -4.33
C SER A 414 -18.20 12.18 -3.62
N LYS A 415 -18.24 12.19 -2.28
CA LYS A 415 -18.81 11.18 -1.36
C LYS A 415 -18.11 9.82 -1.34
N TYR A 416 -17.51 9.38 -2.43
CA TYR A 416 -17.02 8.01 -2.61
C TYR A 416 -15.48 7.91 -2.58
N GLN A 417 -14.80 9.04 -2.62
CA GLN A 417 -13.34 9.09 -2.58
C GLN A 417 -12.88 9.47 -1.17
N ASN A 418 -11.84 8.81 -0.72
CA ASN A 418 -11.23 8.99 0.60
C ASN A 418 -9.72 9.01 0.43
N SER A 419 -9.00 9.58 1.40
CA SER A 419 -7.55 9.70 1.34
C SER A 419 -6.88 9.46 2.68
N GLU A 420 -5.66 8.95 2.65
CA GLU A 420 -4.75 8.85 3.78
C GLU A 420 -3.55 9.78 3.53
N LEU A 421 -3.73 11.05 3.88
CA LEU A 421 -2.72 12.09 3.63
C LEU A 421 -1.51 11.92 4.54
N ARG A 422 -0.29 12.00 3.97
CA ARG A 422 0.97 11.86 4.69
C ARG A 422 1.54 13.21 5.08
N LEU A 423 1.66 13.45 6.40
CA LEU A 423 2.26 14.64 7.00
C LEU A 423 3.65 14.32 7.53
N SER A 424 4.61 15.23 7.38
CA SER A 424 5.99 15.01 7.80
C SER A 424 6.24 15.41 9.25
N ILE A 425 6.89 14.53 10.00
CA ILE A 425 7.59 14.80 11.24
C ILE A 425 9.06 14.51 11.00
N TYR A 426 9.90 15.52 11.13
CA TYR A 426 11.32 15.42 10.78
C TYR A 426 12.20 14.90 11.91
N GLY A 427 11.74 15.00 13.16
CA GLY A 427 12.51 14.63 14.35
C GLY A 427 13.64 15.60 14.70
N ARG A 428 13.60 16.83 14.20
CA ARG A 428 14.61 17.86 14.50
C ARG A 428 14.44 18.45 15.89
N SER A 429 13.22 18.52 16.40
CA SER A 429 12.89 19.08 17.69
C SER A 429 11.67 18.38 18.30
N ARG A 430 11.60 18.41 19.62
CA ARG A 430 10.54 17.74 20.39
C ARG A 430 9.15 18.37 20.22
N ASP A 431 9.10 19.63 19.80
CA ASP A 431 7.87 20.41 19.67
C ASP A 431 7.14 20.24 18.32
N GLU A 432 7.72 19.48 17.37
CA GLU A 432 7.15 19.29 16.05
C GLU A 432 5.74 18.69 16.11
N TRP A 433 5.51 17.69 16.98
CA TRP A 433 4.20 17.08 17.16
C TRP A 433 3.16 18.04 17.76
N THR A 434 3.57 18.81 18.74
CA THR A 434 2.71 19.81 19.37
C THR A 434 2.31 20.88 18.37
N LYS A 435 3.24 21.39 17.58
CA LYS A 435 2.98 22.37 16.53
C LYS A 435 2.05 21.82 15.44
N LEU A 436 2.28 20.58 15.01
CA LEU A 436 1.43 19.93 14.00
C LEU A 436 0.00 19.73 14.52
N ALA A 437 -0.16 19.26 15.76
CA ALA A 437 -1.46 19.07 16.35
C ALA A 437 -2.20 20.41 16.57
N GLN A 438 -1.50 21.42 17.06
CA GLN A 438 -2.04 22.78 17.21
C GLN A 438 -2.48 23.36 15.86
N TRP A 439 -1.69 23.15 14.81
CA TRP A 439 -2.07 23.54 13.45
C TRP A 439 -3.38 22.87 13.02
N ALA A 440 -3.50 21.55 13.20
CA ALA A 440 -4.69 20.81 12.80
C ALA A 440 -5.94 21.25 13.57
N VAL A 441 -5.83 21.38 14.90
CA VAL A 441 -6.95 21.74 15.78
C VAL A 441 -7.35 23.22 15.58
N LYS A 442 -6.38 24.14 15.59
CA LYS A 442 -6.62 25.59 15.42
C LYS A 442 -7.32 25.91 14.11
N HIS A 443 -6.88 25.28 13.02
CA HIS A 443 -7.45 25.50 11.70
C HIS A 443 -8.60 24.55 11.36
N ARG A 444 -8.99 23.65 12.28
CA ARG A 444 -10.04 22.64 12.09
C ARG A 444 -9.81 21.81 10.81
N VAL A 445 -8.60 21.26 10.66
CA VAL A 445 -8.22 20.47 9.50
C VAL A 445 -8.63 19.02 9.74
N TYR A 446 -9.88 18.71 9.42
CA TYR A 446 -10.50 17.40 9.63
C TYR A 446 -11.55 17.13 8.55
N SER A 447 -11.69 15.85 8.18
CA SER A 447 -12.77 15.33 7.34
C SER A 447 -13.01 13.85 7.65
N ASP A 448 -14.27 13.41 7.56
CA ASP A 448 -14.61 11.99 7.66
C ASP A 448 -14.01 11.16 6.49
N ASN A 449 -13.68 11.81 5.38
CA ASN A 449 -13.07 11.20 4.20
C ASN A 449 -11.54 11.13 4.26
N VAL A 450 -10.90 11.66 5.32
CA VAL A 450 -9.45 11.76 5.42
C VAL A 450 -8.94 11.16 6.72
N ARG A 451 -7.84 10.43 6.63
CA ARG A 451 -7.02 10.00 7.77
C ARG A 451 -5.57 10.42 7.52
N TRP A 452 -4.78 10.44 8.58
CA TRP A 452 -3.39 10.86 8.52
C TRP A 452 -2.45 9.69 8.66
N LEU A 453 -1.40 9.69 7.85
CA LEU A 453 -0.17 8.96 8.14
C LEU A 453 0.94 9.97 8.44
N VAL A 454 1.84 9.60 9.32
CA VAL A 454 3.00 10.43 9.63
C VAL A 454 4.22 9.84 8.97
N GLN A 455 4.80 10.58 8.03
CA GLN A 455 6.02 10.19 7.36
C GLN A 455 7.23 10.78 8.08
N VAL A 456 8.23 9.92 8.28
CA VAL A 456 9.54 10.30 8.84
C VAL A 456 10.55 10.31 7.70
N PRO A 457 11.02 11.48 7.24
CA PRO A 457 12.09 11.56 6.25
C PRO A 457 13.41 11.06 6.81
N ARG A 458 14.10 10.21 6.03
CA ARG A 458 15.42 9.68 6.41
C ARG A 458 16.54 10.69 6.13
N LEU A 459 16.55 11.78 6.89
CA LEU A 459 17.42 12.95 6.70
C LEU A 459 18.29 13.25 7.93
N PHE A 460 18.66 12.22 8.69
CA PHE A 460 19.52 12.40 9.87
C PHE A 460 20.87 13.06 9.49
N ASP A 461 21.49 12.63 8.39
CA ASP A 461 22.72 13.19 7.83
C ASP A 461 22.63 14.72 7.66
N VAL A 462 21.53 15.20 7.06
CA VAL A 462 21.30 16.64 6.84
C VAL A 462 21.19 17.42 8.15
N TYR A 463 20.48 16.87 9.14
CA TYR A 463 20.27 17.55 10.43
C TYR A 463 21.51 17.48 11.32
N HIS A 464 22.23 16.37 11.27
CA HIS A 464 23.48 16.20 12.00
C HIS A 464 24.57 17.14 11.46
N THR A 465 24.77 17.20 10.14
CA THR A 465 25.70 18.14 9.49
C THR A 465 25.39 19.60 9.83
N LYS A 466 24.09 19.96 9.91
CA LYS A 466 23.65 21.29 10.34
C LYS A 466 23.70 21.52 11.84
N LYS A 467 24.20 20.57 12.62
CA LYS A 467 24.32 20.63 14.10
C LYS A 467 22.96 20.82 14.80
N GLN A 468 21.89 20.33 14.18
CA GLN A 468 20.54 20.34 14.77
C GLN A 468 20.31 19.12 15.66
N LEU A 469 21.00 18.02 15.38
CA LEU A 469 20.95 16.76 16.15
C LEU A 469 22.36 16.33 16.51
N ALA A 470 22.56 15.83 17.74
CA ALA A 470 23.84 15.34 18.22
C ALA A 470 24.08 13.86 17.83
N ASN A 471 23.04 13.06 17.78
CA ASN A 471 23.08 11.63 17.43
C ASN A 471 21.69 11.14 16.97
N PHE A 472 21.63 9.91 16.49
CA PHE A 472 20.38 9.34 15.99
C PHE A 472 19.32 9.09 17.09
N GLN A 473 19.76 8.81 18.33
CA GLN A 473 18.82 8.65 19.45
C GLN A 473 18.01 9.92 19.72
N GLU A 474 18.63 11.09 19.62
CA GLU A 474 17.92 12.36 19.77
C GLU A 474 16.80 12.52 18.74
N MET A 475 17.04 12.10 17.49
CA MET A 475 15.98 12.06 16.47
C MET A 475 14.84 11.15 16.88
N LEU A 476 15.13 9.93 17.35
CA LEU A 476 14.11 8.99 17.81
C LEU A 476 13.33 9.52 19.03
N GLU A 477 14.01 10.16 19.96
CA GLU A 477 13.38 10.80 21.13
C GLU A 477 12.42 11.93 20.70
N ASN A 478 12.84 12.77 19.75
CA ASN A 478 12.00 13.84 19.22
C ASN A 478 10.75 13.30 18.51
N ILE A 479 10.83 12.13 17.86
CA ILE A 479 9.70 11.51 17.17
C ILE A 479 8.78 10.80 18.15
N PHE A 480 9.29 9.97 19.05
CA PHE A 480 8.46 9.03 19.81
C PHE A 480 8.11 9.52 21.22
N LEU A 481 8.99 10.24 21.90
CA LEU A 481 8.73 10.67 23.28
C LEU A 481 7.43 11.47 23.43
N PRO A 482 7.10 12.45 22.57
CA PRO A 482 5.83 13.18 22.68
C PRO A 482 4.59 12.27 22.55
N LEU A 483 4.70 11.18 21.77
CA LEU A 483 3.60 10.22 21.60
C LEU A 483 3.38 9.37 22.86
N PHE A 484 4.47 8.97 23.52
CA PHE A 484 4.40 8.29 24.81
C PHE A 484 3.85 9.22 25.90
N GLU A 485 4.29 10.45 25.97
CA GLU A 485 3.78 11.46 26.91
C GLU A 485 2.28 11.72 26.71
N ALA A 486 1.84 11.94 25.46
CA ALA A 486 0.43 12.12 25.13
C ALA A 486 -0.40 10.86 25.42
N THR A 487 0.19 9.68 25.34
CA THR A 487 -0.47 8.41 25.68
C THR A 487 -0.57 8.22 27.19
N ILE A 488 0.45 8.60 27.94
CA ILE A 488 0.51 8.50 29.42
C ILE A 488 -0.43 9.55 30.04
N ASN A 489 -0.36 10.78 29.61
CA ASN A 489 -1.15 11.88 30.13
C ASN A 489 -1.78 12.74 29.02
N PRO A 490 -2.93 12.34 28.46
CA PRO A 490 -3.62 13.13 27.46
C PRO A 490 -4.00 14.55 27.89
N GLN A 491 -4.21 14.78 29.19
CA GLN A 491 -4.57 16.11 29.71
C GLN A 491 -3.49 17.16 29.51
N ASP A 492 -2.22 16.76 29.55
CA ASP A 492 -1.10 17.68 29.32
C ASP A 492 -0.85 17.94 27.82
N HIS A 493 -1.39 17.08 26.94
CA HIS A 493 -1.23 17.16 25.50
C HIS A 493 -2.57 17.03 24.75
N PRO A 494 -3.57 17.87 25.05
CA PRO A 494 -4.94 17.68 24.59
C PRO A 494 -5.08 17.77 23.07
N GLU A 495 -4.44 18.71 22.40
CA GLU A 495 -4.48 18.85 20.95
C GLU A 495 -3.80 17.65 20.27
N LEU A 496 -2.67 17.21 20.80
CA LEU A 496 -1.95 16.04 20.25
C LEU A 496 -2.79 14.77 20.42
N HIS A 497 -3.43 14.58 21.55
CA HIS A 497 -4.32 13.44 21.80
C HIS A 497 -5.45 13.38 20.76
N LEU A 498 -6.17 14.49 20.53
CA LEU A 498 -7.22 14.57 19.51
C LEU A 498 -6.71 14.34 18.09
N PHE A 499 -5.55 14.91 17.76
CA PHE A 499 -4.96 14.72 16.45
C PHE A 499 -4.61 13.25 16.20
N LEU A 500 -4.06 12.57 17.22
CA LEU A 500 -3.68 11.16 17.15
C LEU A 500 -4.87 10.21 16.93
N GLU A 501 -6.10 10.58 17.31
CA GLU A 501 -7.29 9.77 17.02
C GLU A 501 -7.51 9.55 15.53
N HIS A 502 -6.99 10.42 14.68
CA HIS A 502 -7.11 10.36 13.22
C HIS A 502 -5.81 9.94 12.51
N VAL A 503 -4.76 9.65 13.27
CA VAL A 503 -3.49 9.14 12.75
C VAL A 503 -3.53 7.62 12.70
N VAL A 504 -3.28 7.07 11.52
CA VAL A 504 -3.29 5.62 11.26
C VAL A 504 -1.97 4.97 11.62
N GLY A 505 -0.85 5.61 11.29
CA GLY A 505 0.46 5.02 11.50
C GLY A 505 1.61 5.82 10.92
N PHE A 506 2.72 5.12 10.70
CA PHE A 506 3.99 5.68 10.29
C PHE A 506 4.39 5.25 8.89
N ASP A 507 5.12 6.14 8.22
CA ASP A 507 5.80 5.93 6.97
C ASP A 507 7.28 6.31 7.11
N SER A 508 8.14 5.74 6.29
CA SER A 508 9.55 6.09 6.17
C SER A 508 9.84 6.49 4.74
N VAL A 509 10.24 7.73 4.51
CA VAL A 509 10.36 8.34 3.18
C VAL A 509 11.74 8.94 2.95
N ASP A 510 12.31 8.69 1.80
CA ASP A 510 13.46 9.35 1.18
C ASP A 510 13.73 8.73 -0.18
N ASP A 511 14.72 9.24 -0.91
CA ASP A 511 15.25 8.62 -2.13
C ASP A 511 15.90 7.27 -1.82
N GLU A 512 15.19 6.18 -2.13
CA GLU A 512 15.70 4.82 -1.96
C GLU A 512 16.88 4.48 -2.87
N SER A 513 17.14 5.28 -3.92
CA SER A 513 18.28 5.08 -4.83
C SER A 513 19.61 5.58 -4.27
N LYS A 514 19.61 6.32 -3.16
CA LYS A 514 20.83 6.76 -2.50
C LYS A 514 21.68 5.56 -2.08
N PRO A 515 23.00 5.61 -2.30
CA PRO A 515 23.89 4.55 -1.84
C PRO A 515 23.89 4.48 -0.31
N GLU A 516 23.86 3.27 0.21
CA GLU A 516 24.04 3.02 1.65
C GLU A 516 25.51 2.71 1.92
N HIS A 517 26.14 3.47 2.81
CA HIS A 517 27.56 3.32 3.16
C HIS A 517 27.78 2.30 4.29
N HIS A 518 26.74 1.99 5.04
CA HIS A 518 26.78 1.06 6.16
C HIS A 518 25.88 -0.15 5.94
N ILE A 519 26.36 -1.33 6.28
CA ILE A 519 25.56 -2.54 6.34
C ILE A 519 25.01 -2.66 7.76
N PHE A 520 23.69 -2.83 7.88
CA PHE A 520 23.06 -3.03 9.17
C PHE A 520 23.33 -4.45 9.70
N ASN A 521 24.14 -4.54 10.75
CA ASN A 521 24.56 -5.78 11.41
C ASN A 521 24.73 -5.56 12.92
N LEU A 522 25.22 -6.57 13.64
CA LEU A 522 25.42 -6.51 15.09
C LEU A 522 26.53 -5.53 15.52
N ASP A 523 27.43 -5.19 14.60
CA ASP A 523 28.52 -4.25 14.85
C ASP A 523 28.11 -2.80 14.59
N SER A 524 26.89 -2.58 14.06
CA SER A 524 26.38 -1.25 13.80
C SER A 524 26.25 -0.46 15.10
N PRO A 525 26.62 0.82 15.11
CA PRO A 525 26.50 1.65 16.31
C PRO A 525 25.07 1.71 16.82
N LEU A 526 24.90 1.68 18.14
CA LEU A 526 23.62 2.00 18.77
C LEU A 526 23.23 3.47 18.49
N PRO A 527 21.93 3.83 18.51
CA PRO A 527 21.47 5.17 18.18
C PRO A 527 22.14 6.30 18.93
N ALA A 528 22.48 6.12 20.22
CA ALA A 528 23.21 7.11 21.01
C ALA A 528 24.65 7.34 20.52
N ASN A 529 25.23 6.33 19.89
CA ASN A 529 26.60 6.34 19.39
C ASN A 529 26.69 6.64 17.89
N TRP A 530 25.55 6.67 17.17
CA TRP A 530 25.53 7.05 15.77
C TRP A 530 25.72 8.55 15.62
N ARG A 531 26.94 8.94 15.27
CA ARG A 531 27.40 10.33 15.11
C ARG A 531 28.13 10.57 13.80
N ASP A 532 28.07 9.59 12.89
CA ASP A 532 28.69 9.69 11.59
C ASP A 532 27.94 10.69 10.72
N GLU A 533 28.64 11.32 9.78
CA GLU A 533 28.02 12.21 8.78
C GLU A 533 27.17 11.42 7.78
N ASP A 534 27.42 10.11 7.66
CA ASP A 534 26.66 9.22 6.79
C ASP A 534 25.30 8.87 7.40
N ASN A 535 24.30 8.81 6.53
CA ASN A 535 22.94 8.46 6.93
C ASN A 535 22.86 6.98 7.34
N PRO A 536 22.15 6.63 8.42
CA PRO A 536 21.84 5.24 8.72
C PRO A 536 21.14 4.55 7.55
N PRO A 537 21.38 3.24 7.33
CA PRO A 537 20.72 2.52 6.25
C PRO A 537 19.20 2.40 6.47
N TYR A 538 18.46 2.13 5.38
CA TYR A 538 17.01 1.96 5.38
C TYR A 538 16.51 1.02 6.49
N SER A 539 17.12 -0.15 6.59
CA SER A 539 16.72 -1.18 7.57
C SER A 539 16.91 -0.73 9.02
N TYR A 540 17.89 0.14 9.27
CA TYR A 540 18.14 0.73 10.59
C TYR A 540 17.02 1.67 11.01
N TYR A 541 16.63 2.60 10.14
CA TYR A 541 15.49 3.48 10.36
C TYR A 541 14.21 2.69 10.59
N LEU A 542 13.98 1.68 9.76
CA LEU A 542 12.74 0.91 9.80
C LEU A 542 12.64 0.08 11.07
N TYR A 543 13.73 -0.55 11.49
CA TYR A 543 13.77 -1.34 12.73
C TYR A 543 13.46 -0.45 13.95
N TYR A 544 14.12 0.69 14.12
CA TYR A 544 13.90 1.55 15.29
C TYR A 544 12.52 2.22 15.27
N THR A 545 12.01 2.56 14.10
CA THR A 545 10.62 3.02 13.97
C THR A 545 9.65 1.92 14.39
N TYR A 546 9.84 0.71 13.89
CA TYR A 546 9.03 -0.46 14.25
C TYR A 546 9.10 -0.79 15.75
N ALA A 547 10.29 -0.83 16.34
CA ALA A 547 10.47 -1.18 17.75
C ALA A 547 9.76 -0.17 18.66
N ASN A 548 9.95 1.13 18.44
CA ASN A 548 9.28 2.17 19.20
C ASN A 548 7.77 2.18 18.99
N MET A 549 7.29 1.99 17.75
CA MET A 549 5.86 1.86 17.46
C MET A 549 5.26 0.64 18.17
N THR A 550 5.97 -0.48 18.23
CA THR A 550 5.52 -1.70 18.89
C THR A 550 5.30 -1.46 20.38
N VAL A 551 6.28 -0.90 21.07
CA VAL A 551 6.17 -0.55 22.50
C VAL A 551 5.04 0.46 22.72
N LEU A 552 4.94 1.47 21.87
CA LEU A 552 3.86 2.46 21.92
C LEU A 552 2.47 1.79 21.74
N ASN A 553 2.32 0.89 20.79
CA ASN A 553 1.07 0.18 20.53
C ASN A 553 0.61 -0.63 21.74
N HIS A 554 1.52 -1.34 22.42
CA HIS A 554 1.20 -2.08 23.63
C HIS A 554 0.76 -1.15 24.77
N LEU A 555 1.41 -0.01 24.94
CA LEU A 555 1.00 1.00 25.92
C LEU A 555 -0.38 1.60 25.56
N ARG A 556 -0.58 1.99 24.31
CA ARG A 556 -1.87 2.55 23.83
C ARG A 556 -3.02 1.57 24.01
N ARG A 557 -2.81 0.29 23.67
CA ARG A 557 -3.81 -0.77 23.86
C ARG A 557 -4.20 -0.93 25.35
N ARG A 558 -3.22 -0.89 26.27
CA ARG A 558 -3.47 -0.91 27.71
C ARG A 558 -4.31 0.30 28.18
N ARG A 559 -4.13 1.43 27.52
CA ARG A 559 -4.88 2.66 27.77
C ARG A 559 -6.24 2.71 27.07
N GLY A 560 -6.59 1.71 26.27
CA GLY A 560 -7.82 1.67 25.47
C GLY A 560 -7.80 2.55 24.23
N PHE A 561 -6.62 2.98 23.77
CA PHE A 561 -6.45 3.76 22.54
C PHE A 561 -6.16 2.86 21.35
N HIS A 562 -6.49 3.31 20.13
CA HIS A 562 -6.14 2.59 18.91
C HIS A 562 -4.63 2.50 18.72
N THR A 563 -4.18 1.51 17.96
CA THR A 563 -2.79 1.23 17.66
C THR A 563 -2.41 1.72 16.27
N PHE A 564 -1.11 1.94 16.05
CA PHE A 564 -0.56 2.41 14.79
C PHE A 564 -0.04 1.27 13.93
N VAL A 565 0.03 1.49 12.62
CA VAL A 565 0.59 0.56 11.65
C VAL A 565 1.81 1.17 10.96
N LEU A 566 2.66 0.31 10.40
CA LEU A 566 3.82 0.72 9.62
C LEU A 566 3.55 0.50 8.13
N ARG A 567 3.62 1.57 7.33
CA ARG A 567 3.39 1.57 5.88
C ARG A 567 4.43 2.41 5.15
N PRO A 568 5.67 1.91 5.05
CA PRO A 568 6.78 2.67 4.48
C PRO A 568 6.72 2.71 2.96
N HIS A 569 7.38 3.72 2.37
CA HIS A 569 7.90 3.60 1.01
C HIS A 569 8.89 2.45 0.98
N CYS A 570 8.72 1.51 0.07
CA CYS A 570 9.54 0.32 0.04
C CYS A 570 9.63 -0.28 -1.37
N GLY A 571 10.84 -0.46 -1.86
CA GLY A 571 11.08 -1.07 -3.17
C GLY A 571 10.67 -0.21 -4.36
N GLU A 572 10.65 1.09 -4.23
CA GLU A 572 10.50 2.02 -5.34
C GLU A 572 11.76 2.04 -6.19
N ALA A 573 12.90 2.14 -5.55
CA ALA A 573 14.25 2.11 -6.15
C ALA A 573 15.24 1.46 -5.17
N GLY A 574 16.53 1.47 -5.50
CA GLY A 574 17.60 1.01 -4.62
C GLY A 574 17.73 -0.51 -4.49
N PRO A 575 18.23 -0.99 -3.35
CA PRO A 575 18.53 -2.40 -3.15
C PRO A 575 17.29 -3.22 -2.75
N ILE A 576 17.29 -4.51 -3.11
CA ILE A 576 16.18 -5.43 -2.86
C ILE A 576 15.98 -5.70 -1.35
N HIS A 577 17.01 -5.56 -0.53
CA HIS A 577 16.90 -5.84 0.92
C HIS A 577 15.96 -4.88 1.66
N HIS A 578 15.64 -3.71 1.11
CA HIS A 578 14.58 -2.86 1.63
C HIS A 578 13.23 -3.62 1.69
N LEU A 579 12.93 -4.38 0.64
CA LEU A 579 11.71 -5.21 0.58
C LEU A 579 11.71 -6.36 1.61
N VAL A 580 12.88 -6.81 2.05
CA VAL A 580 12.99 -7.79 3.15
C VAL A 580 12.55 -7.16 4.46
N SER A 581 13.06 -5.97 4.77
CA SER A 581 12.66 -5.21 5.95
C SER A 581 11.16 -4.86 5.91
N GLY A 582 10.65 -4.45 4.75
CA GLY A 582 9.21 -4.23 4.54
C GLY A 582 8.38 -5.49 4.76
N PHE A 583 8.83 -6.65 4.26
CA PHE A 583 8.16 -7.93 4.49
C PHE A 583 8.08 -8.30 5.97
N MET A 584 9.15 -8.12 6.72
CA MET A 584 9.21 -8.48 8.13
C MET A 584 8.40 -7.53 9.02
N LEU A 585 8.49 -6.22 8.79
CA LEU A 585 8.11 -5.20 9.78
C LEU A 585 6.81 -4.47 9.46
N SER A 586 6.39 -4.44 8.17
CA SER A 586 5.32 -3.55 7.70
C SER A 586 4.02 -4.30 7.48
N GLU A 587 2.89 -3.66 7.78
CA GLU A 587 1.57 -4.18 7.43
C GLU A 587 1.36 -4.15 5.92
N ASN A 588 1.60 -3.00 5.31
CA ASN A 588 1.54 -2.74 3.87
C ASN A 588 2.75 -1.90 3.44
N ILE A 589 2.98 -1.79 2.15
CA ILE A 589 4.04 -0.95 1.59
C ILE A 589 3.50 -0.04 0.48
N SER A 590 4.27 1.01 0.16
CA SER A 590 4.03 1.83 -1.02
C SER A 590 5.04 1.50 -2.11
N HIS A 591 4.62 1.60 -3.37
CA HIS A 591 5.34 1.32 -4.62
C HIS A 591 5.64 -0.15 -4.90
N GLY A 592 6.55 -0.81 -4.19
CA GLY A 592 6.89 -2.21 -4.37
C GLY A 592 7.37 -2.59 -5.77
N LEU A 593 7.86 -1.65 -6.57
CA LEU A 593 8.23 -1.86 -7.98
C LEU A 593 9.32 -2.93 -8.15
N LEU A 594 10.24 -3.02 -7.19
CA LEU A 594 11.38 -3.95 -7.25
C LEU A 594 11.00 -5.41 -6.93
N LEU A 595 9.80 -5.69 -6.43
CA LEU A 595 9.32 -7.08 -6.30
C LEU A 595 9.35 -7.83 -7.63
N ARG A 596 9.20 -7.13 -8.77
CA ARG A 596 9.34 -7.72 -10.11
C ARG A 596 10.69 -8.40 -10.35
N LYS A 597 11.75 -8.02 -9.63
CA LYS A 597 13.10 -8.59 -9.74
C LYS A 597 13.38 -9.70 -8.72
N ALA A 598 12.50 -9.90 -7.74
CA ALA A 598 12.70 -10.82 -6.62
C ALA A 598 11.55 -11.83 -6.51
N PRO A 599 11.56 -12.93 -7.27
CA PRO A 599 10.45 -13.89 -7.31
C PRO A 599 10.08 -14.46 -5.94
N VAL A 600 11.06 -14.71 -5.08
CA VAL A 600 10.81 -15.24 -3.72
C VAL A 600 10.03 -14.24 -2.90
N LEU A 601 10.46 -12.97 -2.86
CA LEU A 601 9.74 -11.92 -2.13
C LEU A 601 8.36 -11.69 -2.75
N GLN A 602 8.24 -11.63 -4.06
CA GLN A 602 6.94 -11.43 -4.72
C GLN A 602 5.95 -12.54 -4.33
N TYR A 603 6.39 -13.81 -4.30
CA TYR A 603 5.55 -14.93 -3.89
C TYR A 603 5.20 -14.87 -2.39
N LEU A 604 6.14 -14.47 -1.53
CA LEU A 604 5.90 -14.27 -0.11
C LEU A 604 4.90 -13.12 0.15
N TYR A 605 5.01 -12.01 -0.57
CA TYR A 605 4.05 -10.90 -0.49
C TYR A 605 2.65 -11.34 -0.93
N TYR A 606 2.58 -12.20 -1.95
CA TYR A 606 1.32 -12.81 -2.38
C TYR A 606 0.72 -13.70 -1.29
N LEU A 607 1.49 -14.65 -0.74
CA LEU A 607 1.00 -15.57 0.29
C LEU A 607 0.57 -14.86 1.57
N ALA A 608 1.29 -13.84 1.97
CA ALA A 608 0.98 -13.03 3.14
C ALA A 608 -0.07 -11.92 2.86
N GLN A 609 -0.52 -11.77 1.60
CA GLN A 609 -1.48 -10.74 1.18
C GLN A 609 -1.11 -9.34 1.67
N ILE A 610 0.16 -8.97 1.53
CA ILE A 610 0.67 -7.65 1.91
C ILE A 610 0.16 -6.63 0.89
N GLY A 611 -0.50 -5.58 1.37
CA GLY A 611 -1.01 -4.52 0.51
C GLY A 611 0.12 -3.68 -0.11
N ILE A 612 -0.02 -3.37 -1.39
CA ILE A 612 0.93 -2.58 -2.16
C ILE A 612 0.18 -1.40 -2.80
N ALA A 613 0.46 -0.19 -2.32
CA ALA A 613 -0.09 1.03 -2.90
C ALA A 613 0.79 1.47 -4.09
N MET A 614 0.29 1.33 -5.31
CA MET A 614 1.02 1.65 -6.53
C MET A 614 0.53 2.96 -7.14
N SER A 615 1.45 3.76 -7.64
CA SER A 615 1.18 5.09 -8.21
C SER A 615 1.67 5.17 -9.67
N PRO A 616 0.88 4.68 -10.63
CA PRO A 616 1.29 4.56 -12.04
C PRO A 616 1.79 5.83 -12.69
N LEU A 617 1.15 6.99 -12.48
CA LEU A 617 1.57 8.24 -13.09
C LEU A 617 2.92 8.70 -12.54
N SER A 618 3.11 8.66 -11.22
CA SER A 618 4.38 8.95 -10.57
C SER A 618 5.48 8.03 -11.09
N ASN A 619 5.21 6.72 -11.09
CA ASN A 619 6.18 5.73 -11.55
C ASN A 619 6.58 5.95 -13.02
N ASN A 620 5.62 6.30 -13.90
CA ASN A 620 5.91 6.57 -15.30
C ASN A 620 6.73 7.86 -15.48
N SER A 621 6.46 8.85 -14.67
CA SER A 621 7.16 10.14 -14.75
C SER A 621 8.59 10.05 -14.21
N LEU A 622 8.86 9.21 -13.20
CA LEU A 622 10.14 9.17 -12.50
C LEU A 622 11.01 7.95 -12.85
N PHE A 623 10.45 6.73 -12.82
CA PHE A 623 11.26 5.50 -12.79
C PHE A 623 11.23 4.67 -14.06
N LEU A 624 10.04 4.31 -14.53
CA LEU A 624 9.86 3.34 -15.60
C LEU A 624 8.57 3.59 -16.39
N SER A 625 8.63 3.35 -17.68
CA SER A 625 7.48 3.50 -18.58
C SER A 625 6.34 2.53 -18.21
N TYR A 626 5.10 2.88 -18.56
CA TYR A 626 3.91 2.08 -18.29
C TYR A 626 4.05 0.61 -18.70
N HIS A 627 4.65 0.32 -19.85
CA HIS A 627 4.81 -1.07 -20.33
C HIS A 627 5.79 -1.91 -19.47
N ARG A 628 6.62 -1.28 -18.63
CA ARG A 628 7.52 -1.96 -17.68
C ARG A 628 6.98 -1.97 -16.26
N ASN A 629 5.86 -1.29 -16.02
CA ASN A 629 5.24 -1.24 -14.70
C ASN A 629 4.68 -2.62 -14.34
N PRO A 630 5.01 -3.18 -13.17
CA PRO A 630 4.58 -4.51 -12.80
C PRO A 630 3.11 -4.62 -12.35
N LEU A 631 2.34 -3.54 -12.31
CA LEU A 631 0.96 -3.55 -11.84
C LEU A 631 0.08 -4.65 -12.47
N PRO A 632 0.02 -4.80 -13.82
CA PRO A 632 -0.81 -5.83 -14.43
C PRO A 632 -0.34 -7.24 -14.08
N GLU A 633 0.97 -7.41 -13.92
CA GLU A 633 1.56 -8.68 -13.49
C GLU A 633 1.20 -9.01 -12.05
N TYR A 634 1.30 -8.05 -11.13
CA TYR A 634 0.93 -8.24 -9.72
C TYR A 634 -0.57 -8.51 -9.56
N LEU A 635 -1.41 -7.78 -10.28
CA LEU A 635 -2.86 -8.01 -10.28
C LEU A 635 -3.20 -9.41 -10.79
N SER A 636 -2.61 -9.84 -11.91
CA SER A 636 -2.85 -11.18 -12.46
C SER A 636 -2.44 -12.29 -11.49
N ARG A 637 -1.34 -12.13 -10.79
CA ARG A 637 -0.82 -13.08 -9.79
C ARG A 637 -1.58 -13.07 -8.47
N GLY A 638 -2.45 -12.10 -8.25
CA GLY A 638 -3.27 -12.02 -7.04
C GLY A 638 -2.61 -11.32 -5.86
N LEU A 639 -1.52 -10.55 -6.08
CA LEU A 639 -1.00 -9.67 -5.04
C LEU A 639 -2.06 -8.62 -4.68
N MET A 640 -2.09 -8.22 -3.42
CA MET A 640 -3.03 -7.23 -2.92
C MET A 640 -2.59 -5.82 -3.31
N VAL A 641 -2.97 -5.40 -4.51
CA VAL A 641 -2.60 -4.09 -5.08
C VAL A 641 -3.74 -3.10 -4.98
N SER A 642 -3.42 -1.83 -4.79
CA SER A 642 -4.32 -0.68 -4.94
C SER A 642 -3.68 0.42 -5.74
N LEU A 643 -4.48 1.35 -6.28
CA LEU A 643 -3.98 2.55 -6.93
C LEU A 643 -3.95 3.72 -5.95
N SER A 644 -2.94 4.55 -6.10
CA SER A 644 -2.71 5.75 -5.30
C SER A 644 -2.08 6.85 -6.16
N THR A 645 -2.05 8.08 -5.67
CA THR A 645 -1.66 9.23 -6.47
C THR A 645 -0.25 9.74 -6.21
N ASP A 646 0.33 9.43 -5.03
CA ASP A 646 1.63 9.90 -4.60
C ASP A 646 1.69 11.43 -4.47
N ASP A 647 2.01 12.14 -5.55
CA ASP A 647 2.17 13.59 -5.61
C ASP A 647 1.28 14.22 -6.71
N PRO A 648 -0.01 14.46 -6.46
CA PRO A 648 -0.89 15.10 -7.45
C PRO A 648 -0.37 16.41 -8.01
N LEU A 649 0.32 17.20 -7.22
CA LEU A 649 0.88 18.48 -7.62
C LEU A 649 1.89 18.37 -8.78
N GLN A 650 2.70 17.28 -8.78
CA GLN A 650 3.73 17.03 -9.77
C GLN A 650 3.26 16.19 -10.96
N PHE A 651 2.20 15.39 -10.81
CA PHE A 651 1.86 14.36 -11.81
C PHE A 651 0.44 14.44 -12.37
N HIS A 652 -0.50 15.12 -11.71
CA HIS A 652 -1.91 15.10 -12.07
C HIS A 652 -2.42 16.46 -12.58
N PHE A 653 -3.45 16.40 -13.40
CA PHE A 653 -4.01 17.60 -14.07
C PHE A 653 -5.46 17.91 -13.69
N THR A 654 -6.17 16.93 -13.12
CA THR A 654 -7.59 17.05 -12.77
C THR A 654 -7.82 17.32 -11.28
N LYS A 655 -9.05 17.64 -10.91
CA LYS A 655 -9.47 17.77 -9.50
C LYS A 655 -9.66 16.45 -8.78
N GLU A 656 -9.71 15.35 -9.52
CA GLU A 656 -9.92 14.01 -9.01
C GLU A 656 -8.71 13.13 -9.39
N PRO A 657 -7.55 13.33 -8.74
CA PRO A 657 -6.31 12.66 -9.13
C PRO A 657 -6.40 11.14 -9.01
N LEU A 658 -7.10 10.61 -8.02
CA LEU A 658 -7.30 9.16 -7.90
C LEU A 658 -8.11 8.58 -9.07
N MET A 659 -9.15 9.29 -9.54
CA MET A 659 -9.92 8.88 -10.72
C MET A 659 -9.08 8.97 -12.00
N GLU A 660 -8.16 9.92 -12.07
CA GLU A 660 -7.19 10.03 -13.16
C GLU A 660 -6.25 8.80 -13.20
N GLU A 661 -5.76 8.32 -12.04
CA GLU A 661 -4.96 7.09 -11.95
C GLU A 661 -5.75 5.87 -12.47
N TYR A 662 -6.98 5.67 -12.01
CA TYR A 662 -7.82 4.57 -12.48
C TYR A 662 -8.11 4.67 -13.99
N SER A 663 -8.37 5.87 -14.50
CA SER A 663 -8.62 6.11 -15.91
C SER A 663 -7.40 5.76 -16.77
N ILE A 664 -6.22 6.24 -16.39
CA ILE A 664 -4.97 5.96 -17.10
C ILE A 664 -4.62 4.47 -17.02
N ALA A 665 -4.72 3.86 -15.85
CA ALA A 665 -4.47 2.43 -15.67
C ALA A 665 -5.37 1.57 -16.56
N THR A 666 -6.66 1.91 -16.63
CA THR A 666 -7.63 1.21 -17.49
C THR A 666 -7.28 1.36 -18.96
N GLN A 667 -6.92 2.56 -19.41
CA GLN A 667 -6.57 2.80 -20.80
C GLN A 667 -5.27 2.08 -21.21
N VAL A 668 -4.25 2.14 -20.36
CA VAL A 668 -2.92 1.58 -20.66
C VAL A 668 -2.92 0.06 -20.63
N TRP A 669 -3.52 -0.53 -19.60
CA TRP A 669 -3.45 -1.99 -19.36
C TRP A 669 -4.75 -2.73 -19.68
N LYS A 670 -5.76 -2.04 -20.23
CA LYS A 670 -7.03 -2.62 -20.62
C LYS A 670 -7.72 -3.35 -19.45
N LEU A 671 -7.68 -2.73 -18.27
CA LEU A 671 -8.35 -3.29 -17.10
C LEU A 671 -9.85 -3.34 -17.29
N SER A 672 -10.47 -4.44 -16.88
CA SER A 672 -11.92 -4.57 -16.87
C SER A 672 -12.55 -3.75 -15.73
N SER A 673 -13.87 -3.55 -15.79
CA SER A 673 -14.58 -2.91 -14.67
C SER A 673 -14.47 -3.74 -13.37
N CYS A 674 -14.39 -5.07 -13.50
CA CYS A 674 -14.16 -5.97 -12.39
C CYS A 674 -12.77 -5.74 -11.76
N ASP A 675 -11.73 -5.60 -12.57
CA ASP A 675 -10.36 -5.32 -12.08
C ASP A 675 -10.29 -3.99 -11.33
N MET A 676 -10.95 -2.95 -11.86
CA MET A 676 -11.03 -1.64 -11.19
C MET A 676 -11.74 -1.74 -9.84
N CYS A 677 -12.85 -2.49 -9.77
CA CYS A 677 -13.58 -2.70 -8.52
C CYS A 677 -12.77 -3.52 -7.52
N GLU A 678 -11.97 -4.50 -7.98
CA GLU A 678 -11.04 -5.25 -7.15
C GLU A 678 -9.97 -4.33 -6.54
N LEU A 679 -9.32 -3.48 -7.35
CA LEU A 679 -8.33 -2.50 -6.88
C LEU A 679 -8.95 -1.51 -5.88
N ALA A 680 -10.16 -1.04 -6.13
CA ALA A 680 -10.88 -0.13 -5.23
C ALA A 680 -11.22 -0.81 -3.91
N ARG A 681 -11.72 -2.04 -3.92
CA ARG A 681 -12.00 -2.82 -2.71
C ARG A 681 -10.71 -3.06 -1.90
N ASN A 682 -9.62 -3.42 -2.56
CA ASN A 682 -8.31 -3.60 -1.94
C ASN A 682 -7.85 -2.31 -1.24
N SER A 683 -8.05 -1.14 -1.87
CA SER A 683 -7.68 0.14 -1.27
C SER A 683 -8.40 0.41 0.04
N VAL A 684 -9.67 0.04 0.14
CA VAL A 684 -10.45 0.15 1.39
C VAL A 684 -9.95 -0.85 2.44
N LEU A 685 -9.71 -2.10 2.04
CA LEU A 685 -9.23 -3.14 2.97
C LEU A 685 -7.90 -2.78 3.60
N MET A 686 -6.93 -2.30 2.80
CA MET A 686 -5.59 -1.93 3.28
C MET A 686 -5.54 -0.56 3.95
N SER A 687 -6.60 0.24 3.93
CA SER A 687 -6.66 1.54 4.58
C SER A 687 -6.79 1.44 6.10
N GLY A 688 -6.50 2.54 6.79
CA GLY A 688 -6.64 2.66 8.26
C GLY A 688 -7.95 3.28 8.71
N PHE A 689 -8.96 3.33 7.87
CA PHE A 689 -10.29 3.72 8.31
C PHE A 689 -10.88 2.73 9.29
N SER A 690 -11.74 3.21 10.19
CA SER A 690 -12.29 2.42 11.27
C SER A 690 -13.09 1.22 10.77
N HIS A 691 -13.16 0.16 11.59
CA HIS A 691 -14.01 -1.00 11.33
C HIS A 691 -15.47 -0.59 11.02
N LYS A 692 -16.01 0.37 11.75
CA LYS A 692 -17.35 0.92 11.50
C LYS A 692 -17.47 1.49 10.08
N ALA A 693 -16.52 2.32 9.64
CA ALA A 693 -16.55 2.90 8.29
C ALA A 693 -16.45 1.81 7.21
N LYS A 694 -15.51 0.86 7.35
CA LYS A 694 -15.37 -0.25 6.40
C LYS A 694 -16.61 -1.15 6.34
N SER A 695 -17.29 -1.35 7.47
CA SER A 695 -18.55 -2.12 7.53
C SER A 695 -19.67 -1.46 6.72
N TYR A 696 -19.76 -0.13 6.71
CA TYR A 696 -20.67 0.60 5.84
C TYR A 696 -20.26 0.53 4.37
N TRP A 697 -18.95 0.67 4.08
CA TRP A 697 -18.45 0.78 2.72
C TRP A 697 -18.43 -0.54 1.96
N LEU A 698 -18.09 -1.63 2.64
CA LEU A 698 -17.91 -2.96 2.03
C LEU A 698 -18.95 -4.00 2.48
N GLY A 699 -19.70 -3.71 3.54
CA GLY A 699 -20.63 -4.64 4.17
C GLY A 699 -20.16 -5.13 5.54
N PRO A 700 -21.09 -5.56 6.40
CA PRO A 700 -20.79 -5.93 7.80
C PRO A 700 -19.83 -7.11 7.93
N ASN A 701 -19.73 -7.96 6.90
CA ASN A 701 -18.89 -9.16 6.90
C ASN A 701 -17.53 -8.98 6.19
N TYR A 702 -17.13 -7.75 5.85
CA TYR A 702 -15.94 -7.49 5.01
C TYR A 702 -14.65 -8.13 5.53
N TYR A 703 -14.56 -8.43 6.82
CA TYR A 703 -13.41 -9.03 7.51
C TYR A 703 -13.38 -10.57 7.47
N LYS A 704 -14.44 -11.22 6.96
CA LYS A 704 -14.48 -12.66 6.80
C LYS A 704 -13.62 -13.10 5.62
N GLU A 705 -13.43 -14.42 5.50
CA GLU A 705 -12.69 -15.02 4.41
C GLU A 705 -13.60 -15.35 3.22
N GLY A 706 -13.03 -15.34 2.03
CA GLY A 706 -13.69 -15.76 0.81
C GLY A 706 -14.89 -14.89 0.41
N PRO A 707 -15.84 -15.44 -0.35
CA PRO A 707 -16.99 -14.71 -0.90
C PRO A 707 -17.92 -14.12 0.17
N GLU A 708 -17.94 -14.67 1.38
CA GLU A 708 -18.75 -14.15 2.48
C GLU A 708 -18.32 -12.75 2.91
N SER A 709 -17.07 -12.37 2.60
CA SER A 709 -16.53 -11.04 2.89
C SER A 709 -17.01 -9.97 1.92
N ASN A 710 -17.73 -10.33 0.87
CA ASN A 710 -18.09 -9.42 -0.20
C ASN A 710 -19.60 -9.12 -0.21
N ASP A 711 -19.93 -7.86 -0.42
CA ASP A 711 -21.27 -7.42 -0.78
C ASP A 711 -21.18 -6.66 -2.10
N ILE A 712 -21.57 -7.34 -3.20
CA ILE A 712 -21.52 -6.77 -4.55
C ILE A 712 -22.36 -5.49 -4.67
N ARG A 713 -23.41 -5.32 -3.86
CA ARG A 713 -24.23 -4.10 -3.85
C ARG A 713 -23.45 -2.88 -3.37
N ARG A 714 -22.34 -3.08 -2.63
CA ARG A 714 -21.48 -2.03 -2.08
C ARG A 714 -20.17 -1.90 -2.84
N SER A 715 -19.51 -3.02 -3.12
CA SER A 715 -18.21 -3.05 -3.79
C SER A 715 -18.27 -3.07 -5.30
N ASN A 716 -19.42 -3.45 -5.87
CA ASN A 716 -19.60 -3.79 -7.29
C ASN A 716 -18.60 -4.85 -7.81
N LEU A 717 -17.95 -5.57 -6.90
CA LEU A 717 -17.04 -6.67 -7.23
C LEU A 717 -17.84 -7.99 -7.23
N PRO A 718 -17.80 -8.76 -8.32
CA PRO A 718 -18.48 -10.06 -8.37
C PRO A 718 -17.93 -11.06 -7.37
N ASP A 719 -18.81 -11.82 -6.71
CA ASP A 719 -18.42 -12.88 -5.78
C ASP A 719 -17.55 -13.95 -6.43
N ILE A 720 -17.75 -14.19 -7.73
CA ILE A 720 -16.93 -15.07 -8.56
C ILE A 720 -15.45 -14.69 -8.49
N ARG A 721 -15.11 -13.39 -8.60
CA ARG A 721 -13.72 -12.91 -8.51
C ARG A 721 -13.16 -13.13 -7.11
N VAL A 722 -13.93 -12.82 -6.07
CA VAL A 722 -13.50 -13.03 -4.69
C VAL A 722 -13.30 -14.50 -4.37
N ALA A 723 -14.22 -15.37 -4.83
CA ALA A 723 -14.10 -16.82 -4.71
C ALA A 723 -12.83 -17.34 -5.39
N TYR A 724 -12.60 -16.93 -6.64
CA TYR A 724 -11.40 -17.29 -7.40
C TYR A 724 -10.12 -16.93 -6.65
N ARG A 725 -10.02 -15.69 -6.15
CA ARG A 725 -8.84 -15.22 -5.40
C ARG A 725 -8.62 -16.00 -4.12
N SER A 726 -9.67 -16.21 -3.34
CA SER A 726 -9.62 -16.94 -2.08
C SER A 726 -9.27 -18.42 -2.28
N GLU A 727 -9.95 -19.11 -3.20
CA GLU A 727 -9.68 -20.52 -3.50
C GLU A 727 -8.25 -20.71 -4.02
N THR A 728 -7.76 -19.82 -4.89
CA THR A 728 -6.39 -19.89 -5.40
C THR A 728 -5.34 -19.70 -4.31
N LEU A 729 -5.54 -18.77 -3.37
CA LEU A 729 -4.64 -18.58 -2.22
C LEU A 729 -4.63 -19.81 -1.31
N VAL A 730 -5.81 -20.37 -1.02
CA VAL A 730 -5.92 -21.59 -0.20
C VAL A 730 -5.21 -22.77 -0.86
N GLU A 731 -5.38 -22.96 -2.18
CA GLU A 731 -4.68 -24.01 -2.94
C GLU A 731 -3.15 -23.86 -2.88
N GLU A 732 -2.62 -22.64 -3.01
CA GLU A 732 -1.18 -22.39 -2.89
C GLU A 732 -0.66 -22.68 -1.48
N LEU A 733 -1.37 -22.24 -0.46
CA LEU A 733 -1.02 -22.53 0.93
C LEU A 733 -1.08 -24.04 1.23
N GLN A 734 -2.11 -24.74 0.72
CA GLN A 734 -2.24 -26.20 0.87
C GLN A 734 -1.09 -26.94 0.17
N LEU A 735 -0.67 -26.51 -1.03
CA LEU A 735 0.47 -27.12 -1.71
C LEU A 735 1.73 -27.07 -0.83
N ILE A 736 2.02 -25.91 -0.24
CA ILE A 736 3.20 -25.71 0.59
C ILE A 736 3.11 -26.49 1.90
N THR A 737 1.98 -26.42 2.59
CA THR A 737 1.78 -27.09 3.88
C THR A 737 1.76 -28.61 3.72
N HIS A 738 1.18 -29.11 2.63
CA HIS A 738 1.19 -30.55 2.32
C HIS A 738 2.61 -31.07 2.05
N ALA A 739 3.41 -30.32 1.31
CA ALA A 739 4.80 -30.69 1.03
C ALA A 739 5.62 -30.82 2.33
N VAL A 740 5.45 -29.89 3.28
CA VAL A 740 6.13 -29.96 4.58
C VAL A 740 5.68 -31.18 5.40
N ARG A 741 4.37 -31.47 5.47
CA ARG A 741 3.81 -32.59 6.21
C ARG A 741 4.24 -33.95 5.66
N THR A 742 4.37 -34.11 4.36
CA THR A 742 4.72 -35.38 3.71
C THR A 742 6.13 -35.82 4.12
N GLU A 743 7.05 -34.85 4.24
CA GLU A 743 8.42 -35.19 4.70
C GLU A 743 8.47 -35.59 6.17
N GLU A 744 7.71 -34.93 7.05
CA GLU A 744 7.64 -35.35 8.46
C GLU A 744 7.16 -36.79 8.59
N LEU A 745 6.18 -37.18 7.76
CA LEU A 745 5.68 -38.57 7.73
C LEU A 745 6.71 -39.55 7.17
N GLU A 746 7.51 -39.17 6.20
CA GLU A 746 8.60 -39.99 5.65
C GLU A 746 9.73 -40.15 6.68
N THR A 747 10.12 -39.08 7.35
CA THR A 747 11.14 -39.13 8.41
C THR A 747 10.72 -40.03 9.58
N ILE A 748 9.46 -39.95 10.00
CA ILE A 748 8.90 -40.82 11.05
C ILE A 748 8.93 -42.30 10.58
N ARG A 749 8.58 -42.57 9.33
CA ARG A 749 8.63 -43.95 8.78
C ARG A 749 10.05 -44.48 8.67
N GLU A 750 11.04 -43.65 8.33
CA GLU A 750 12.45 -44.03 8.31
C GLU A 750 13.00 -44.28 9.72
N GLU A 751 12.64 -43.46 10.71
CA GLU A 751 13.00 -43.65 12.11
C GLU A 751 12.34 -44.93 12.71
N ASP A 752 11.08 -45.18 12.39
CA ASP A 752 10.38 -46.41 12.77
C ASP A 752 10.99 -47.64 12.08
N ALA A 753 11.39 -47.55 10.84
CA ALA A 753 12.07 -48.60 10.09
C ALA A 753 13.48 -48.89 10.64
N LEU A 754 14.20 -47.87 11.11
CA LEU A 754 15.50 -48.00 11.76
C LEU A 754 15.38 -48.60 13.19
N ASN A 755 14.26 -48.37 13.85
CA ASN A 755 13.95 -48.90 15.18
C ASN A 755 13.37 -50.33 15.16
N MET A 756 12.85 -50.79 14.01
CA MET A 756 12.53 -52.18 13.80
C MET A 756 13.85 -52.96 13.54
N GLY A 757 14.44 -53.47 14.59
CA GLY A 757 15.60 -54.35 14.52
C GLY A 757 15.38 -55.53 13.55
N PRO A 758 16.44 -56.23 13.10
CA PRO A 758 16.34 -57.27 12.10
C PRO A 758 15.34 -58.34 12.52
N LEU A 759 14.41 -58.66 11.61
CA LEU A 759 13.44 -59.74 11.80
C LEU A 759 14.17 -61.02 12.22
N PRO A 760 13.65 -61.76 13.23
CA PRO A 760 14.27 -63.03 13.62
C PRO A 760 14.23 -63.99 12.44
N GLU A 761 15.40 -64.51 12.07
CA GLU A 761 15.52 -65.55 11.07
C GLU A 761 14.67 -66.74 11.51
N CYS A 762 13.66 -67.11 10.72
CA CYS A 762 12.94 -68.37 10.86
C CYS A 762 13.88 -69.51 10.49
N HIS A 763 14.24 -70.26 11.51
CA HIS A 763 14.82 -71.62 11.35
C HIS A 763 13.73 -72.66 11.09
#